data_abec3a5b5540435254adbc0de7f6aa75
#
_entry.id   abec3a5b5540435254adbc0de7f6aa75
#
_cell.length_a   1.000
_cell.length_b   1.000
_cell.length_c   1.000
_cell.angle_alpha   90.00
_cell.angle_beta   90.00
_cell.angle_gamma   90.00
#
_symmetry.space_group_name_H-M   'P 1'
#
loop_
_entity.id
_entity.type
_entity.pdbx_description
1 polymer ?
#
loop_
_entity_poly.entity_id
_entity_poly.type
_entity_poly.pdbx_seq_one_letter_code
_entity_poly.pdbx_strand_id
1 'polypeptide(L)'
;MSASQTNTFQGLLARFAALSALEPHDLAWLAERAKPYHCSIGQELLSSDRMPEVCYCIIEGRGRVLHNDPGLQRPVTLAYAQPGDLIGWSGLARGCPCEWITAITPMKLIGFSADDFYALEQRSAAFSAWLDASNSPAELMAVLAPALRRRPQANPPEREVLRRLISGISLFPCRDQRKLPLQDGAIWLWNAQPADRAVPVGSEVTSELLASIPPGVALRILRIDPMLWENELSPALQAAELDEIKVLADPWNADDRYADLAAPEPQGVRNDEVALNTLRDRQTQLTWKGKQIPVVTGVGSLEQAMACLEMLARYYNVPFRQDVVERAAKDILRGHACSLEQLGNLATWMGFVGSLADVSNAQLHRLPFPCFALLLNQPAMIHNINRTDVKAVIPEYGSISLPLSELTQGNAGVRILTLTPGRDSQRRKLNFAWFLPQIRKYRRSLIEVLVSSLVLQLLNLAQPLVLQQIFDKVIVQQNLDTLYTLGIILLGVSLFQGLLGAVRTYLFADTTNRIDIALGAQVIQHLLRLPLRYFDTRPVGELQTRIAELGNIRGFLTGSLLTLALDALFSIIYIVVMIVYSGVLTAVTLSVVPLFLGLTIVASPLIKAQLRKAAEWNAATQSLLVEALNGVQTIKAQSAENSVRWQWQKRYSSFMSESFRTLMIGVSAGTVGAFLNQLTGLLTLWVGAFLVIKGELTIGQLIAFRIISGYVVGPLLNLATSWQSFQGVALSMERLSDVVDANAEGSDDEMDQLPMPPIAGEVVFQDVEFRFNESSPLVVNSVNFMVPAGAFVGIVGRSGSGKSTVMKLLPRLYAPEAGRILIDGYDINKLQLSSVRRQIGIVPQDSLLFEGTIRDNIALTSPDSTSEEIVEAAKVACSHDFIMEMPGGYASRIGERGAGLSGGQRQRIAIARAVLQSPKLLILDEATSALDYLTERQVCLNLKRAFEGSTVFFITHRLSTIRGADQILMMEQGSLVEQGTHEQLLELQGRYYALYSQQESNLD
;
A
#
# COMPACT_ATOMS: atom_id res chain seq x y z
N MET A 1 -2.05 -31.18 -40.77
CA MET A 1 -2.50 -32.39 -39.97
C MET A 1 -2.26 -33.68 -40.73
N SER A 2 -2.00 -34.81 -40.07
CA SER A 2 -1.91 -36.12 -40.75
C SER A 2 -3.33 -36.59 -41.13
N ALA A 3 -3.45 -37.33 -42.26
CA ALA A 3 -4.75 -37.87 -42.74
C ALA A 3 -5.49 -38.67 -41.64
N SER A 4 -4.77 -39.27 -40.71
CA SER A 4 -5.33 -39.97 -39.53
C SER A 4 -6.00 -39.03 -38.52
N GLN A 5 -5.49 -37.83 -38.34
CA GLN A 5 -6.07 -36.88 -37.41
C GLN A 5 -7.32 -36.20 -37.98
N THR A 6 -7.36 -35.93 -39.27
CA THR A 6 -8.52 -35.37 -39.97
C THR A 6 -9.71 -36.31 -39.89
N ASN A 7 -9.54 -37.62 -40.10
CA ASN A 7 -10.60 -38.64 -39.97
C ASN A 7 -11.12 -38.71 -38.51
N THR A 8 -10.26 -38.54 -37.52
CA THR A 8 -10.66 -38.54 -36.09
C THR A 8 -11.51 -37.32 -35.78
N PHE A 9 -11.12 -36.14 -36.26
CA PHE A 9 -11.89 -34.90 -36.04
C PHE A 9 -13.22 -34.93 -36.78
N GLN A 10 -13.28 -35.46 -38.00
CA GLN A 10 -14.52 -35.61 -38.76
C GLN A 10 -15.56 -36.45 -37.98
N GLY A 11 -15.10 -37.59 -37.38
CA GLY A 11 -15.97 -38.42 -36.59
C GLY A 11 -16.43 -37.79 -35.26
N LEU A 12 -15.60 -36.88 -34.66
CA LEU A 12 -15.97 -36.14 -33.48
C LEU A 12 -16.93 -34.99 -33.79
N LEU A 13 -16.70 -34.21 -34.83
CA LEU A 13 -17.54 -33.10 -35.25
C LEU A 13 -18.95 -33.54 -35.69
N ALA A 14 -19.09 -34.73 -36.31
CA ALA A 14 -20.39 -35.32 -36.69
C ALA A 14 -21.34 -35.58 -35.50
N ARG A 15 -20.82 -35.59 -34.26
CA ARG A 15 -21.63 -35.82 -33.03
C ARG A 15 -22.33 -34.57 -32.52
N PHE A 16 -21.95 -33.40 -33.00
CA PHE A 16 -22.56 -32.12 -32.58
C PHE A 16 -23.86 -31.84 -33.35
N ALA A 17 -24.92 -31.50 -32.61
CA ALA A 17 -26.23 -31.27 -33.23
C ALA A 17 -26.19 -30.23 -34.36
N ALA A 18 -25.38 -29.18 -34.17
CA ALA A 18 -25.12 -28.11 -35.12
C ALA A 18 -24.48 -28.60 -36.44
N LEU A 19 -23.68 -29.66 -36.37
CA LEU A 19 -22.84 -30.15 -37.47
C LEU A 19 -23.27 -31.52 -38.01
N SER A 20 -24.19 -32.20 -37.33
CA SER A 20 -24.63 -33.55 -37.69
C SER A 20 -25.38 -33.63 -39.01
N ALA A 21 -26.02 -32.52 -39.43
CA ALA A 21 -26.78 -32.44 -40.70
C ALA A 21 -25.90 -31.96 -41.89
N LEU A 22 -24.59 -31.75 -41.68
CA LEU A 22 -23.67 -31.34 -42.74
C LEU A 22 -23.43 -32.50 -43.74
N GLU A 23 -23.25 -32.15 -45.00
CA GLU A 23 -22.81 -33.12 -46.01
C GLU A 23 -21.36 -33.59 -45.70
N PRO A 24 -21.00 -34.86 -46.05
CA PRO A 24 -19.70 -35.42 -45.74
C PRO A 24 -18.49 -34.58 -46.24
N HIS A 25 -18.68 -33.85 -47.37
CA HIS A 25 -17.62 -33.00 -47.90
C HIS A 25 -17.41 -31.71 -47.12
N ASP A 26 -18.48 -31.12 -46.57
CA ASP A 26 -18.40 -29.92 -45.73
C ASP A 26 -17.84 -30.24 -44.36
N LEU A 27 -18.19 -31.42 -43.82
CA LEU A 27 -17.64 -31.93 -42.57
C LEU A 27 -16.14 -32.23 -42.68
N ALA A 28 -15.69 -32.79 -43.79
CA ALA A 28 -14.27 -33.01 -44.08
C ALA A 28 -13.52 -31.70 -44.22
N TRP A 29 -14.13 -30.74 -44.94
CA TRP A 29 -13.57 -29.40 -45.13
C TRP A 29 -13.38 -28.66 -43.77
N LEU A 30 -14.36 -28.75 -42.83
CA LEU A 30 -14.26 -28.17 -41.50
C LEU A 30 -13.21 -28.91 -40.66
N ALA A 31 -13.14 -30.27 -40.73
CA ALA A 31 -12.18 -31.05 -39.96
C ALA A 31 -10.71 -30.77 -40.32
N GLU A 32 -10.44 -30.38 -41.55
CA GLU A 32 -9.07 -30.00 -41.98
C GLU A 32 -8.62 -28.68 -41.36
N ARG A 33 -9.54 -27.77 -41.01
CA ARG A 33 -9.30 -26.41 -40.46
C ARG A 33 -9.40 -26.37 -38.96
N ALA A 34 -10.14 -27.28 -38.38
CA ALA A 34 -10.37 -27.35 -36.94
C ALA A 34 -9.07 -27.66 -36.18
N LYS A 35 -8.89 -27.00 -35.00
CA LYS A 35 -7.73 -27.17 -34.13
C LYS A 35 -8.16 -27.62 -32.74
N PRO A 36 -7.34 -28.42 -32.04
CA PRO A 36 -7.60 -28.78 -30.65
C PRO A 36 -7.22 -27.63 -29.71
N TYR A 37 -8.05 -27.41 -28.70
CA TYR A 37 -7.82 -26.45 -27.62
C TYR A 37 -7.98 -27.13 -26.27
N HIS A 38 -7.20 -26.68 -25.30
CA HIS A 38 -7.32 -27.10 -23.92
C HIS A 38 -7.56 -25.86 -23.06
N CYS A 39 -8.48 -25.93 -22.12
CA CYS A 39 -8.81 -24.86 -21.23
C CYS A 39 -8.72 -25.35 -19.78
N SER A 40 -8.02 -24.59 -18.95
CA SER A 40 -7.89 -24.85 -17.53
C SER A 40 -9.11 -24.36 -16.75
N ILE A 41 -9.32 -24.87 -15.54
CA ILE A 41 -10.39 -24.41 -14.64
C ILE A 41 -10.25 -22.89 -14.41
N GLY A 42 -11.40 -22.19 -14.48
CA GLY A 42 -11.48 -20.75 -14.27
C GLY A 42 -10.99 -19.91 -15.44
N GLN A 43 -10.51 -20.50 -16.51
CA GLN A 43 -10.09 -19.77 -17.70
C GLN A 43 -11.31 -19.28 -18.47
N GLU A 44 -11.28 -18.01 -18.88
CA GLU A 44 -12.28 -17.39 -19.74
C GLU A 44 -12.05 -17.86 -21.19
N LEU A 45 -13.08 -18.44 -21.76
CA LEU A 45 -13.09 -18.91 -23.15
C LEU A 45 -13.62 -17.84 -24.10
N LEU A 46 -14.71 -17.18 -23.69
CA LEU A 46 -15.39 -16.14 -24.46
C LEU A 46 -15.76 -14.99 -23.52
N SER A 47 -15.68 -13.75 -24.02
CA SER A 47 -16.03 -12.53 -23.32
C SER A 47 -17.24 -11.85 -23.96
N SER A 48 -18.14 -11.28 -23.15
CA SER A 48 -19.32 -10.54 -23.65
C SER A 48 -19.00 -9.23 -24.36
N ASP A 49 -17.76 -8.74 -24.23
CA ASP A 49 -17.32 -7.44 -24.76
C ASP A 49 -16.54 -7.58 -26.08
N ARG A 50 -16.17 -8.80 -26.51
CA ARG A 50 -15.36 -9.05 -27.70
C ARG A 50 -16.00 -10.06 -28.59
N MET A 51 -15.93 -9.80 -29.89
CA MET A 51 -16.37 -10.78 -30.89
C MET A 51 -15.55 -12.07 -30.77
N PRO A 52 -16.20 -13.25 -30.78
CA PRO A 52 -15.51 -14.51 -30.82
C PRO A 52 -14.63 -14.64 -32.07
N GLU A 53 -13.33 -14.90 -31.87
CA GLU A 53 -12.40 -15.20 -32.97
C GLU A 53 -12.48 -16.66 -33.39
N VAL A 54 -12.94 -17.52 -32.46
CA VAL A 54 -13.02 -18.98 -32.65
C VAL A 54 -14.35 -19.49 -32.10
N CYS A 55 -15.00 -20.37 -32.87
CA CYS A 55 -16.15 -21.12 -32.45
C CYS A 55 -15.69 -22.49 -31.91
N TYR A 56 -16.14 -22.90 -30.73
CA TYR A 56 -15.66 -24.09 -30.05
C TYR A 56 -16.73 -25.17 -29.91
N CYS A 57 -16.35 -26.40 -30.23
CA CYS A 57 -17.09 -27.64 -29.95
C CYS A 57 -16.57 -28.24 -28.64
N ILE A 58 -17.40 -28.43 -27.62
CA ILE A 58 -17.01 -29.01 -26.34
C ILE A 58 -16.99 -30.55 -26.45
N ILE A 59 -15.79 -31.14 -26.28
CA ILE A 59 -15.64 -32.63 -26.30
C ILE A 59 -15.72 -33.18 -24.88
N GLU A 60 -15.00 -32.59 -23.96
CA GLU A 60 -14.94 -33.00 -22.55
C GLU A 60 -14.94 -31.75 -21.68
N GLY A 61 -15.46 -31.86 -20.45
CA GLY A 61 -15.52 -30.78 -19.47
C GLY A 61 -16.82 -29.99 -19.53
N ARG A 62 -16.91 -28.96 -18.67
CA ARG A 62 -18.09 -28.09 -18.53
C ARG A 62 -17.68 -26.63 -18.41
N GLY A 63 -18.50 -25.74 -18.98
CA GLY A 63 -18.37 -24.30 -18.86
C GLY A 63 -19.60 -23.63 -18.27
N ARG A 64 -19.49 -22.41 -17.79
CA ARG A 64 -20.63 -21.57 -17.40
C ARG A 64 -20.85 -20.46 -18.40
N VAL A 65 -22.10 -20.29 -18.78
CA VAL A 65 -22.57 -19.14 -19.54
C VAL A 65 -22.99 -18.08 -18.54
N LEU A 66 -22.31 -16.94 -18.54
CA LEU A 66 -22.44 -15.87 -17.55
C LEU A 66 -23.15 -14.64 -18.13
N HIS A 67 -23.78 -13.87 -17.26
CA HIS A 67 -24.35 -12.55 -17.55
C HIS A 67 -24.11 -11.60 -16.37
N ASN A 68 -23.85 -10.34 -16.67
CA ASN A 68 -23.68 -9.31 -15.64
C ASN A 68 -25.03 -8.65 -15.33
N ASP A 69 -25.63 -9.02 -14.20
CA ASP A 69 -26.89 -8.44 -13.72
C ASP A 69 -26.59 -7.19 -12.86
N PRO A 70 -26.95 -5.99 -13.34
CA PRO A 70 -26.67 -4.75 -12.61
C PRO A 70 -27.42 -4.62 -11.28
N GLY A 71 -28.59 -5.29 -11.18
CA GLY A 71 -29.38 -5.28 -9.94
C GLY A 71 -28.70 -6.04 -8.82
N LEU A 72 -27.98 -7.12 -9.15
CA LEU A 72 -27.23 -7.94 -8.20
C LEU A 72 -25.76 -7.52 -8.07
N GLN A 73 -25.27 -6.61 -8.91
CA GLN A 73 -23.87 -6.14 -8.98
C GLN A 73 -22.84 -7.28 -9.06
N ARG A 74 -23.23 -8.43 -9.61
CA ARG A 74 -22.39 -9.61 -9.77
C ARG A 74 -22.79 -10.42 -11.00
N PRO A 75 -21.84 -11.17 -11.61
CA PRO A 75 -22.17 -12.10 -12.68
C PRO A 75 -23.07 -13.24 -12.19
N VAL A 76 -24.09 -13.58 -12.98
CA VAL A 76 -25.00 -14.68 -12.71
C VAL A 76 -24.86 -15.75 -13.79
N THR A 77 -25.03 -17.03 -13.42
CA THR A 77 -25.02 -18.15 -14.38
C THR A 77 -26.37 -18.26 -15.05
N LEU A 78 -26.39 -18.12 -16.38
CA LEU A 78 -27.58 -18.34 -17.18
C LEU A 78 -27.80 -19.81 -17.48
N ALA A 79 -26.73 -20.50 -17.89
CA ALA A 79 -26.74 -21.92 -18.28
C ALA A 79 -25.36 -22.55 -18.10
N TYR A 80 -25.32 -23.89 -18.26
CA TYR A 80 -24.05 -24.63 -18.28
C TYR A 80 -23.81 -25.17 -19.70
N ALA A 81 -22.64 -24.91 -20.26
CA ALA A 81 -22.20 -25.46 -21.50
C ALA A 81 -21.59 -26.86 -21.23
N GLN A 82 -22.02 -27.87 -21.98
CA GLN A 82 -21.73 -29.30 -21.77
C GLN A 82 -21.08 -29.95 -22.98
N PRO A 83 -20.50 -31.15 -22.87
CA PRO A 83 -20.03 -31.90 -24.03
C PRO A 83 -21.16 -32.12 -25.03
N GLY A 84 -20.90 -31.79 -26.28
CA GLY A 84 -21.89 -31.76 -27.35
C GLY A 84 -22.42 -30.38 -27.74
N ASP A 85 -22.12 -29.36 -26.93
CA ASP A 85 -22.55 -28.00 -27.25
C ASP A 85 -21.50 -27.29 -28.15
N LEU A 86 -22.01 -26.41 -29.00
CA LEU A 86 -21.26 -25.43 -29.78
C LEU A 86 -21.35 -24.09 -29.10
N ILE A 87 -20.20 -23.43 -28.84
CA ILE A 87 -20.14 -22.12 -28.18
C ILE A 87 -19.36 -21.09 -29.01
N GLY A 88 -19.65 -19.82 -28.84
CA GLY A 88 -19.11 -18.74 -29.67
C GLY A 88 -19.91 -18.43 -30.93
N TRP A 89 -20.89 -19.23 -31.26
CA TRP A 89 -21.67 -19.13 -32.49
C TRP A 89 -22.72 -18.01 -32.43
N SER A 90 -23.35 -17.77 -31.29
CA SER A 90 -24.44 -16.79 -31.19
C SER A 90 -23.96 -15.36 -31.36
N GLY A 91 -22.79 -15.02 -30.86
CA GLY A 91 -22.12 -13.73 -31.11
C GLY A 91 -21.78 -13.54 -32.59
N LEU A 92 -21.29 -14.58 -33.28
CA LEU A 92 -20.99 -14.55 -34.71
C LEU A 92 -22.25 -14.43 -35.54
N ALA A 93 -23.30 -15.24 -35.25
CA ALA A 93 -24.56 -15.24 -36.00
C ALA A 93 -25.30 -13.90 -35.93
N ARG A 94 -25.20 -13.17 -34.84
CA ARG A 94 -25.83 -11.85 -34.66
C ARG A 94 -24.92 -10.67 -35.02
N GLY A 95 -23.61 -10.87 -35.25
CA GLY A 95 -22.64 -9.84 -35.52
C GLY A 95 -22.36 -8.90 -34.34
N CYS A 96 -22.66 -9.35 -33.11
CA CYS A 96 -22.48 -8.59 -31.89
C CYS A 96 -22.13 -9.53 -30.72
N PRO A 97 -21.11 -9.24 -29.88
CA PRO A 97 -20.72 -10.11 -28.79
C PRO A 97 -21.86 -10.28 -27.77
N CYS A 98 -22.00 -11.46 -27.20
CA CYS A 98 -23.03 -11.74 -26.21
C CYS A 98 -22.67 -12.88 -25.26
N GLU A 99 -21.76 -13.76 -25.63
CA GLU A 99 -21.42 -14.94 -24.83
C GLU A 99 -20.24 -14.64 -23.91
N TRP A 100 -20.47 -14.87 -22.62
CA TRP A 100 -19.41 -14.89 -21.61
C TRP A 100 -19.33 -16.28 -21.03
N ILE A 101 -18.22 -17.00 -21.30
CA ILE A 101 -18.09 -18.41 -20.94
C ILE A 101 -16.77 -18.65 -20.22
N THR A 102 -16.85 -19.28 -19.04
CA THR A 102 -15.69 -19.69 -18.24
C THR A 102 -15.72 -21.19 -17.97
N ALA A 103 -14.55 -21.81 -17.94
CA ALA A 103 -14.40 -23.24 -17.69
C ALA A 103 -14.60 -23.57 -16.20
N ILE A 104 -15.45 -24.56 -15.89
CA ILE A 104 -15.68 -25.07 -14.54
C ILE A 104 -14.81 -26.28 -14.23
N THR A 105 -14.53 -27.07 -15.24
CA THR A 105 -13.63 -28.23 -15.21
C THR A 105 -12.59 -28.05 -16.30
N PRO A 106 -11.47 -28.80 -16.29
CA PRO A 106 -10.59 -28.82 -17.45
C PRO A 106 -11.39 -29.22 -18.69
N MET A 107 -11.24 -28.45 -19.79
CA MET A 107 -12.02 -28.66 -21.00
C MET A 107 -11.11 -29.06 -22.16
N LYS A 108 -11.57 -30.02 -22.97
CA LYS A 108 -11.00 -30.33 -24.28
C LYS A 108 -12.00 -29.87 -25.33
N LEU A 109 -11.53 -29.06 -26.25
CA LEU A 109 -12.34 -28.39 -27.26
C LEU A 109 -11.73 -28.60 -28.64
N ILE A 110 -12.58 -28.59 -29.65
CA ILE A 110 -12.17 -28.42 -31.05
C ILE A 110 -12.73 -27.09 -31.53
N GLY A 111 -11.86 -26.17 -31.99
CA GLY A 111 -12.24 -24.84 -32.45
C GLY A 111 -11.95 -24.63 -33.92
N PHE A 112 -12.76 -23.82 -34.58
CA PHE A 112 -12.56 -23.31 -35.93
C PHE A 112 -12.77 -21.78 -35.94
N SER A 113 -12.10 -21.11 -36.87
CA SER A 113 -12.08 -19.64 -36.88
C SER A 113 -13.45 -19.03 -37.23
N ALA A 114 -13.64 -17.74 -36.87
CA ALA A 114 -14.80 -16.97 -37.25
C ALA A 114 -14.98 -16.92 -38.79
N ASP A 115 -13.87 -16.83 -39.55
CA ASP A 115 -13.90 -16.85 -41.02
C ASP A 115 -14.41 -18.20 -41.54
N ASP A 116 -13.99 -19.32 -40.95
CA ASP A 116 -14.50 -20.66 -41.29
C ASP A 116 -15.97 -20.79 -40.90
N PHE A 117 -16.41 -20.17 -39.81
CA PHE A 117 -17.84 -20.13 -39.44
C PHE A 117 -18.69 -19.46 -40.51
N TYR A 118 -18.32 -18.28 -40.99
CA TYR A 118 -19.04 -17.55 -42.03
C TYR A 118 -18.97 -18.29 -43.39
N ALA A 119 -17.83 -18.87 -43.70
CA ALA A 119 -17.69 -19.70 -44.91
C ALA A 119 -18.59 -20.92 -44.86
N LEU A 120 -18.74 -21.58 -43.68
CA LEU A 120 -19.63 -22.75 -43.50
C LEU A 120 -21.10 -22.34 -43.63
N GLU A 121 -21.53 -21.19 -43.10
CA GLU A 121 -22.87 -20.64 -43.22
C GLU A 121 -23.25 -20.43 -44.67
N GLN A 122 -22.32 -19.92 -45.52
CA GLN A 122 -22.55 -19.70 -46.93
C GLN A 122 -22.57 -21.00 -47.76
N ARG A 123 -21.81 -22.00 -47.37
CA ARG A 123 -21.64 -23.28 -48.08
C ARG A 123 -22.76 -24.28 -47.80
N SER A 124 -23.24 -24.30 -46.56
CA SER A 124 -24.18 -25.33 -46.11
C SER A 124 -25.55 -24.73 -45.72
N ALA A 125 -26.55 -25.07 -46.53
CA ALA A 125 -27.95 -24.66 -46.25
C ALA A 125 -28.46 -25.36 -44.95
N ALA A 126 -27.98 -26.53 -44.61
CA ALA A 126 -28.34 -27.25 -43.38
C ALA A 126 -27.82 -26.52 -42.15
N PHE A 127 -26.57 -26.00 -42.16
CA PHE A 127 -26.00 -25.21 -41.09
C PHE A 127 -26.70 -23.87 -40.90
N SER A 128 -26.99 -23.19 -42.03
CA SER A 128 -27.77 -21.93 -42.00
C SER A 128 -29.17 -22.16 -41.40
N ALA A 129 -29.85 -23.24 -41.76
CA ALA A 129 -31.17 -23.58 -41.18
C ALA A 129 -31.09 -23.90 -39.68
N TRP A 130 -30.03 -24.58 -39.25
CA TRP A 130 -29.78 -24.82 -37.82
C TRP A 130 -29.56 -23.51 -37.06
N LEU A 131 -28.73 -22.58 -37.58
CA LEU A 131 -28.53 -21.26 -37.00
C LEU A 131 -29.83 -20.45 -36.85
N ASP A 132 -30.68 -20.53 -37.88
CA ASP A 132 -31.99 -19.85 -37.88
C ASP A 132 -32.96 -20.42 -36.85
N ALA A 133 -32.86 -21.73 -36.54
CA ALA A 133 -33.73 -22.43 -35.58
C ALA A 133 -33.19 -22.40 -34.13
N SER A 134 -31.91 -22.08 -33.94
CA SER A 134 -31.24 -22.17 -32.66
C SER A 134 -31.21 -20.83 -31.91
N ASN A 135 -31.32 -20.88 -30.58
CA ASN A 135 -31.17 -19.76 -29.69
C ASN A 135 -30.18 -20.08 -28.56
N SER A 136 -29.52 -19.06 -28.06
CA SER A 136 -28.60 -19.14 -26.91
C SER A 136 -29.16 -18.36 -25.73
N PRO A 137 -29.07 -18.85 -24.48
CA PRO A 137 -29.47 -18.08 -23.31
C PRO A 137 -28.73 -16.73 -23.18
N ALA A 138 -27.46 -16.66 -23.63
CA ALA A 138 -26.70 -15.44 -23.68
C ALA A 138 -27.24 -14.45 -24.71
N GLU A 139 -27.66 -14.94 -25.90
CA GLU A 139 -28.27 -14.12 -26.92
C GLU A 139 -29.62 -13.55 -26.45
N LEU A 140 -30.47 -14.37 -25.86
CA LEU A 140 -31.78 -13.95 -25.35
C LEU A 140 -31.62 -12.89 -24.28
N MET A 141 -30.70 -13.08 -23.34
CA MET A 141 -30.42 -12.15 -22.27
C MET A 141 -29.81 -10.82 -22.79
N ALA A 142 -28.95 -10.87 -23.78
CA ALA A 142 -28.35 -9.67 -24.37
C ALA A 142 -29.40 -8.75 -25.03
N VAL A 143 -30.54 -9.29 -25.45
CA VAL A 143 -31.68 -8.53 -26.02
C VAL A 143 -32.65 -8.06 -24.94
N LEU A 144 -32.98 -8.93 -23.98
CA LEU A 144 -33.96 -8.64 -22.91
C LEU A 144 -33.44 -7.64 -21.88
N ALA A 145 -32.19 -7.75 -21.44
CA ALA A 145 -31.63 -6.90 -20.40
C ALA A 145 -31.73 -5.39 -20.72
N PRO A 146 -31.33 -4.91 -21.93
CA PRO A 146 -31.52 -3.51 -22.29
C PRO A 146 -32.97 -3.07 -22.35
N ALA A 147 -33.90 -3.95 -22.81
CA ALA A 147 -35.31 -3.65 -22.85
C ALA A 147 -35.92 -3.52 -21.45
N LEU A 148 -35.56 -4.41 -20.52
CA LEU A 148 -35.99 -4.35 -19.13
C LEU A 148 -35.51 -3.08 -18.42
N ARG A 149 -34.23 -2.68 -18.64
CA ARG A 149 -33.63 -1.48 -18.03
C ARG A 149 -34.22 -0.16 -18.49
N ARG A 150 -34.88 -0.12 -19.66
CA ARG A 150 -35.57 1.11 -20.16
C ARG A 150 -36.92 1.35 -19.53
N ARG A 151 -37.46 0.41 -18.75
CA ARG A 151 -38.75 0.56 -18.09
C ARG A 151 -38.61 1.28 -16.75
N PRO A 152 -39.53 2.18 -16.37
CA PRO A 152 -39.45 2.96 -15.14
C PRO A 152 -39.82 2.19 -13.88
N GLN A 153 -40.25 0.93 -13.98
CA GLN A 153 -40.62 0.08 -12.85
C GLN A 153 -39.44 -0.70 -12.30
N ALA A 154 -39.42 -1.03 -10.98
CA ALA A 154 -38.38 -1.85 -10.35
C ALA A 154 -38.34 -3.23 -11.04
N ASN A 155 -37.18 -3.58 -11.56
CA ASN A 155 -36.98 -4.83 -12.27
C ASN A 155 -36.66 -5.96 -11.32
N PRO A 156 -37.33 -7.12 -11.40
CA PRO A 156 -36.88 -8.35 -10.76
C PRO A 156 -35.52 -8.79 -11.35
N PRO A 157 -34.78 -9.72 -10.69
CA PRO A 157 -33.53 -10.23 -11.22
C PRO A 157 -33.63 -10.67 -12.67
N GLU A 158 -32.80 -10.14 -13.56
CA GLU A 158 -32.89 -10.35 -15.02
C GLU A 158 -32.90 -11.85 -15.41
N ARG A 159 -32.17 -12.68 -14.65
CA ARG A 159 -32.17 -14.15 -14.83
C ARG A 159 -33.51 -14.81 -14.57
N GLU A 160 -34.22 -14.34 -13.54
CA GLU A 160 -35.54 -14.87 -13.16
C GLU A 160 -36.56 -14.56 -14.26
N VAL A 161 -36.54 -13.33 -14.79
CA VAL A 161 -37.37 -12.92 -15.92
C VAL A 161 -37.11 -13.79 -17.15
N LEU A 162 -35.83 -14.05 -17.48
CA LEU A 162 -35.49 -14.92 -18.58
C LEU A 162 -36.06 -16.35 -18.41
N ARG A 163 -35.96 -16.93 -17.22
CA ARG A 163 -36.52 -18.27 -16.94
C ARG A 163 -38.03 -18.37 -17.18
N ARG A 164 -38.76 -17.33 -16.82
CA ARG A 164 -40.22 -17.28 -16.97
C ARG A 164 -40.64 -17.01 -18.41
N LEU A 165 -39.89 -16.15 -19.11
CA LEU A 165 -40.20 -15.78 -20.48
C LEU A 165 -39.72 -16.78 -21.53
N ILE A 166 -38.77 -17.65 -21.23
CA ILE A 166 -38.08 -18.51 -22.21
C ILE A 166 -39.04 -19.41 -23.01
N SER A 167 -40.16 -19.82 -22.42
CA SER A 167 -41.17 -20.62 -23.08
C SER A 167 -42.04 -19.86 -24.09
N GLY A 168 -42.10 -18.54 -23.97
CA GLY A 168 -42.89 -17.68 -24.85
C GLY A 168 -42.06 -16.79 -25.76
N ILE A 169 -40.73 -17.03 -25.79
CA ILE A 169 -39.82 -16.32 -26.68
C ILE A 169 -39.51 -17.17 -27.91
N SER A 170 -39.60 -16.54 -29.07
CA SER A 170 -39.14 -17.13 -30.32
C SER A 170 -38.23 -16.18 -31.09
N LEU A 171 -37.15 -16.72 -31.67
CA LEU A 171 -36.28 -15.97 -32.59
C LEU A 171 -36.85 -16.07 -34.00
N PHE A 172 -36.98 -14.92 -34.65
CA PHE A 172 -37.45 -14.82 -36.02
C PHE A 172 -36.28 -14.38 -36.92
N PRO A 173 -35.71 -15.28 -37.73
CA PRO A 173 -34.78 -14.87 -38.76
C PRO A 173 -35.55 -14.21 -39.92
N CYS A 174 -35.32 -12.95 -40.15
CA CYS A 174 -36.02 -12.23 -41.22
C CYS A 174 -35.06 -11.85 -42.35
N ARG A 175 -35.12 -12.60 -43.44
CA ARG A 175 -34.42 -12.28 -44.70
C ARG A 175 -35.25 -11.40 -45.63
N ASP A 176 -36.58 -11.34 -45.44
CA ASP A 176 -37.53 -10.53 -46.20
C ASP A 176 -38.37 -9.70 -45.20
N GLN A 177 -38.04 -8.42 -45.11
CA GLN A 177 -38.64 -7.46 -44.19
C GLN A 177 -40.16 -7.27 -44.34
N ARG A 178 -40.71 -7.62 -45.49
CA ARG A 178 -42.17 -7.49 -45.79
C ARG A 178 -43.01 -8.62 -45.16
N LYS A 179 -42.41 -9.64 -44.60
CA LYS A 179 -43.09 -10.85 -44.07
C LYS A 179 -43.20 -10.88 -42.56
N LEU A 180 -42.79 -9.86 -41.83
CA LEU A 180 -42.95 -9.82 -40.36
C LEU A 180 -44.42 -9.50 -40.01
N PRO A 181 -45.13 -10.36 -39.26
CA PRO A 181 -46.49 -10.16 -38.82
C PRO A 181 -46.54 -9.21 -37.62
N LEU A 182 -46.20 -7.92 -37.79
CA LEU A 182 -46.22 -6.93 -36.69
C LEU A 182 -47.64 -6.63 -36.19
N GLN A 183 -48.68 -7.15 -36.83
CA GLN A 183 -50.08 -6.92 -36.47
C GLN A 183 -50.67 -7.95 -35.48
N ASP A 184 -49.90 -8.91 -35.03
CA ASP A 184 -50.36 -9.99 -34.10
C ASP A 184 -50.39 -9.60 -32.62
N GLY A 185 -50.05 -8.38 -32.30
CA GLY A 185 -49.99 -7.85 -30.91
C GLY A 185 -48.74 -8.33 -30.15
N ALA A 186 -47.86 -9.13 -30.74
CA ALA A 186 -46.64 -9.59 -30.13
C ALA A 186 -45.63 -8.44 -29.97
N ILE A 187 -44.79 -8.55 -28.93
CA ILE A 187 -43.69 -7.62 -28.73
C ILE A 187 -42.48 -8.10 -29.49
N TRP A 188 -41.93 -7.24 -30.34
CA TRP A 188 -40.79 -7.51 -31.19
C TRP A 188 -39.59 -6.70 -30.76
N LEU A 189 -38.50 -7.34 -30.43
CA LEU A 189 -37.28 -6.67 -29.97
C LEU A 189 -36.11 -6.86 -30.93
N TRP A 190 -35.39 -5.79 -31.13
CA TRP A 190 -34.18 -5.74 -31.98
C TRP A 190 -33.02 -6.52 -31.40
N ASN A 191 -32.45 -7.47 -32.13
CA ASN A 191 -31.39 -8.38 -31.63
C ASN A 191 -29.95 -8.01 -32.07
N ALA A 192 -29.77 -7.27 -33.14
CA ALA A 192 -28.46 -6.93 -33.65
C ALA A 192 -28.35 -5.45 -34.04
N GLN A 193 -27.14 -4.89 -34.01
CA GLN A 193 -26.86 -3.57 -34.55
C GLN A 193 -26.54 -3.69 -36.07
N PRO A 194 -27.29 -3.05 -36.98
CA PRO A 194 -26.85 -2.91 -38.35
C PRO A 194 -25.58 -2.07 -38.44
N ALA A 195 -24.67 -2.43 -39.31
CA ALA A 195 -23.35 -1.77 -39.44
C ALA A 195 -23.40 -0.24 -39.66
N ASP A 196 -24.53 0.30 -40.16
CA ASP A 196 -24.68 1.73 -40.53
C ASP A 196 -25.66 2.54 -39.66
N ARG A 197 -26.26 1.96 -38.58
CA ARG A 197 -27.20 2.71 -37.73
C ARG A 197 -27.11 2.32 -36.27
N ALA A 198 -27.07 3.33 -35.40
CA ALA A 198 -27.06 3.16 -33.93
C ALA A 198 -28.47 2.85 -33.38
N VAL A 199 -29.13 1.77 -33.82
CA VAL A 199 -30.34 1.28 -33.16
C VAL A 199 -29.93 0.42 -31.96
N PRO A 200 -30.26 0.80 -30.74
CA PRO A 200 -29.87 0.06 -29.58
C PRO A 200 -30.53 -1.33 -29.55
N VAL A 201 -29.72 -2.36 -29.23
CA VAL A 201 -30.26 -3.73 -29.00
C VAL A 201 -31.36 -3.71 -27.93
N GLY A 202 -32.38 -4.51 -28.10
CA GLY A 202 -33.57 -4.54 -27.22
C GLY A 202 -34.55 -3.36 -27.41
N SER A 203 -34.41 -2.56 -28.47
CA SER A 203 -35.45 -1.59 -28.87
C SER A 203 -36.62 -2.30 -29.52
N GLU A 204 -37.84 -1.78 -29.31
CA GLU A 204 -39.03 -2.31 -29.96
C GLU A 204 -38.98 -2.07 -31.48
N VAL A 205 -39.33 -3.09 -32.26
CA VAL A 205 -39.31 -3.04 -33.70
C VAL A 205 -40.62 -2.41 -34.21
N THR A 206 -40.54 -1.22 -34.79
CA THR A 206 -41.68 -0.54 -35.42
C THR A 206 -41.65 -0.67 -36.94
N SER A 207 -42.80 -0.51 -37.58
CA SER A 207 -42.90 -0.53 -39.07
C SER A 207 -42.04 0.55 -39.73
N GLU A 208 -41.87 1.70 -39.07
CA GLU A 208 -40.99 2.79 -39.54
C GLU A 208 -39.53 2.41 -39.48
N LEU A 209 -39.11 1.71 -38.40
CA LEU A 209 -37.75 1.20 -38.21
C LEU A 209 -37.42 0.16 -39.30
N LEU A 210 -38.33 -0.79 -39.56
CA LEU A 210 -38.11 -1.80 -40.62
C LEU A 210 -38.03 -1.20 -42.00
N ALA A 211 -38.88 -0.21 -42.33
CA ALA A 211 -38.84 0.49 -43.61
C ALA A 211 -37.51 1.25 -43.86
N SER A 212 -36.79 1.56 -42.82
CA SER A 212 -35.52 2.29 -42.85
C SER A 212 -34.30 1.42 -43.14
N ILE A 213 -34.41 0.08 -43.10
CA ILE A 213 -33.30 -0.87 -43.30
C ILE A 213 -33.18 -1.25 -44.76
N PRO A 214 -31.97 -1.30 -45.33
CA PRO A 214 -31.78 -1.72 -46.73
C PRO A 214 -32.28 -3.14 -46.97
N PRO A 215 -32.91 -3.42 -48.14
CA PRO A 215 -33.33 -4.79 -48.49
C PRO A 215 -32.12 -5.72 -48.62
N GLY A 216 -32.25 -6.94 -48.09
CA GLY A 216 -31.21 -7.97 -48.17
C GLY A 216 -30.32 -8.16 -46.94
N VAL A 217 -30.49 -7.35 -45.88
CA VAL A 217 -29.84 -7.54 -44.59
C VAL A 217 -30.56 -8.65 -43.84
N ALA A 218 -29.84 -9.72 -43.44
CA ALA A 218 -30.38 -10.77 -42.59
C ALA A 218 -30.53 -10.23 -41.17
N LEU A 219 -31.78 -10.29 -40.66
CA LEU A 219 -32.13 -9.81 -39.34
C LEU A 219 -32.48 -10.97 -38.42
N ARG A 220 -32.04 -10.91 -37.18
CA ARG A 220 -32.54 -11.77 -36.09
C ARG A 220 -33.35 -10.89 -35.14
N ILE A 221 -34.62 -11.22 -34.98
CA ILE A 221 -35.56 -10.41 -34.17
C ILE A 221 -36.20 -11.34 -33.13
N LEU A 222 -36.35 -10.83 -31.91
CA LEU A 222 -36.93 -11.53 -30.78
C LEU A 222 -38.42 -11.24 -30.72
N ARG A 223 -39.28 -12.27 -30.79
CA ARG A 223 -40.72 -12.17 -30.59
C ARG A 223 -41.09 -12.68 -29.21
N ILE A 224 -41.88 -11.91 -28.48
CA ILE A 224 -42.32 -12.23 -27.11
C ILE A 224 -43.85 -12.17 -27.09
N ASP A 225 -44.51 -13.15 -26.43
CA ASP A 225 -45.92 -13.14 -26.16
C ASP A 225 -46.28 -11.97 -25.24
N PRO A 226 -47.24 -11.12 -25.65
CA PRO A 226 -47.62 -9.93 -24.88
C PRO A 226 -48.18 -10.25 -23.49
N MET A 227 -48.97 -11.35 -23.40
CA MET A 227 -49.56 -11.78 -22.13
C MET A 227 -48.49 -12.21 -21.11
N LEU A 228 -47.45 -12.89 -21.54
CA LEU A 228 -46.30 -13.25 -20.71
C LEU A 228 -45.46 -12.02 -20.32
N TRP A 229 -45.27 -11.10 -21.25
CA TRP A 229 -44.52 -9.88 -20.99
C TRP A 229 -45.21 -8.95 -19.99
N GLU A 230 -46.52 -8.77 -20.07
CA GLU A 230 -47.25 -7.92 -19.15
C GLU A 230 -47.42 -8.56 -17.77
N ASN A 231 -47.68 -9.88 -17.67
CA ASN A 231 -47.85 -10.57 -16.42
C ASN A 231 -46.61 -10.63 -15.57
N GLU A 232 -45.40 -10.78 -16.18
CA GLU A 232 -44.14 -10.82 -15.47
C GLU A 232 -43.67 -9.44 -14.96
N LEU A 233 -44.29 -8.36 -15.41
CA LEU A 233 -43.98 -7.00 -15.02
C LEU A 233 -45.06 -6.32 -14.16
N SER A 234 -46.11 -7.08 -13.78
CA SER A 234 -47.18 -6.54 -12.94
C SER A 234 -46.78 -6.33 -11.48
N PRO A 235 -47.09 -5.18 -10.85
CA PRO A 235 -46.72 -4.86 -9.46
C PRO A 235 -47.26 -5.79 -8.38
N ALA A 236 -48.27 -6.62 -8.70
CA ALA A 236 -48.94 -7.51 -7.72
C ALA A 236 -48.06 -8.69 -7.24
N LEU A 237 -47.02 -9.08 -7.99
CA LEU A 237 -46.08 -10.15 -7.59
C LEU A 237 -44.95 -9.67 -6.69
N GLN A 238 -44.69 -8.35 -6.62
CA GLN A 238 -43.66 -7.78 -5.74
C GLN A 238 -44.09 -7.72 -4.25
N ALA A 239 -45.36 -7.77 -3.92
CA ALA A 239 -45.84 -7.68 -2.54
C ALA A 239 -45.71 -9.01 -1.75
N ALA A 240 -45.76 -10.15 -2.43
CA ALA A 240 -45.71 -11.46 -1.76
C ALA A 240 -44.27 -11.91 -1.40
N GLU A 241 -43.23 -11.50 -2.17
CA GLU A 241 -41.82 -11.83 -1.85
C GLU A 241 -41.19 -10.87 -0.84
N LEU A 242 -41.71 -9.66 -0.65
CA LEU A 242 -41.22 -8.70 0.33
C LEU A 242 -41.65 -9.01 1.75
N ASP A 243 -42.76 -9.75 1.94
CA ASP A 243 -43.22 -10.17 3.27
C ASP A 243 -42.44 -11.39 3.84
N GLU A 244 -41.81 -12.23 3.03
CA GLU A 244 -40.94 -13.30 3.54
C GLU A 244 -39.56 -12.79 4.00
N ILE A 245 -39.13 -11.63 3.55
CA ILE A 245 -37.83 -11.03 3.95
C ILE A 245 -37.94 -10.20 5.23
N LYS A 246 -39.15 -9.78 5.63
CA LYS A 246 -39.37 -8.97 6.84
C LYS A 246 -39.45 -9.75 8.15
N VAL A 247 -39.42 -11.07 8.14
CA VAL A 247 -39.56 -11.90 9.36
C VAL A 247 -38.25 -12.22 10.05
N LEU A 248 -37.09 -11.80 9.51
CA LEU A 248 -35.77 -12.09 10.11
C LEU A 248 -34.98 -10.83 10.56
N ALA A 249 -35.64 -9.73 10.90
CA ALA A 249 -34.98 -8.57 11.49
C ALA A 249 -35.72 -8.13 12.76
N ASP A 250 -35.29 -8.61 13.88
CA ASP A 250 -35.14 -8.07 15.23
C ASP A 250 -35.24 -9.17 16.28
N PRO A 251 -34.36 -9.31 17.27
CA PRO A 251 -34.39 -8.44 18.42
C PRO A 251 -33.02 -8.19 19.09
N TRP A 252 -32.64 -6.98 19.30
CA TRP A 252 -31.78 -6.57 20.43
C TRP A 252 -32.08 -5.15 20.84
N ASN A 253 -33.09 -5.07 21.73
CA ASN A 253 -33.37 -3.90 22.52
C ASN A 253 -33.03 -4.27 23.99
N ALA A 254 -31.95 -3.73 24.55
CA ALA A 254 -31.75 -3.70 26.00
C ALA A 254 -30.70 -2.66 26.41
N ASP A 255 -31.23 -1.70 27.18
CA ASP A 255 -30.63 -0.97 28.29
C ASP A 255 -29.72 0.23 28.01
N ASP A 256 -30.38 1.36 28.05
CA ASP A 256 -29.92 2.63 28.68
C ASP A 256 -29.31 2.42 30.06
N ARG A 257 -27.99 2.59 30.18
CA ARG A 257 -27.30 3.02 31.40
C ARG A 257 -25.86 3.39 31.11
N TYR A 258 -25.60 4.61 30.69
CA TYR A 258 -24.33 5.39 30.90
C TYR A 258 -24.49 6.79 30.28
N ALA A 259 -25.39 7.54 30.84
CA ALA A 259 -25.37 8.99 30.79
C ALA A 259 -24.76 9.49 32.10
N ASP A 260 -23.93 10.51 32.03
CA ASP A 260 -23.23 11.23 33.06
C ASP A 260 -21.80 10.75 33.42
N LEU A 261 -20.83 11.34 32.71
CA LEU A 261 -19.59 11.83 33.30
C LEU A 261 -18.98 12.86 32.32
N ALA A 262 -19.45 14.09 32.42
CA ALA A 262 -18.80 15.25 31.85
C ALA A 262 -17.56 15.59 32.69
N ALA A 263 -16.37 15.56 32.07
CA ALA A 263 -15.14 16.09 32.64
C ALA A 263 -15.07 17.62 32.48
N PRO A 264 -14.58 18.36 33.49
CA PRO A 264 -14.54 19.81 33.46
C PRO A 264 -13.42 20.34 32.55
N GLU A 265 -13.73 21.45 31.86
CA GLU A 265 -12.76 22.21 31.05
C GLU A 265 -11.64 22.80 31.92
N PRO A 266 -10.39 22.79 31.49
CA PRO A 266 -9.34 23.50 32.20
C PRO A 266 -9.32 24.98 31.80
N GLN A 267 -9.41 25.81 32.79
CA GLN A 267 -9.30 27.27 32.70
C GLN A 267 -7.87 27.66 32.30
N GLY A 268 -7.82 28.72 31.50
CA GLY A 268 -6.63 29.25 30.84
C GLY A 268 -5.47 29.62 31.73
N VAL A 269 -4.27 29.33 31.24
CA VAL A 269 -2.99 29.91 31.71
C VAL A 269 -2.54 30.91 30.68
N ARG A 270 -2.21 32.12 31.11
CA ARG A 270 -1.74 33.25 30.36
C ARG A 270 -0.37 32.99 29.76
N ASN A 271 -0.20 33.44 28.53
CA ASN A 271 1.06 33.45 27.78
C ASN A 271 2.06 34.44 28.37
N ASP A 272 3.23 33.93 28.76
CA ASP A 272 4.48 34.71 28.87
C ASP A 272 5.49 34.17 27.83
N GLU A 273 5.25 34.50 26.57
CA GLU A 273 6.06 34.01 25.44
C GLU A 273 7.29 34.88 25.10
N VAL A 274 7.59 35.93 25.87
CA VAL A 274 8.62 36.94 25.48
C VAL A 274 10.00 36.70 26.12
N ALA A 275 10.14 35.86 27.15
CA ALA A 275 11.40 35.63 27.84
C ALA A 275 12.21 34.41 27.35
N LEU A 276 11.65 33.55 26.54
CA LEU A 276 12.24 32.23 26.17
C LEU A 276 13.21 32.24 24.98
N ASN A 277 13.23 33.30 24.18
CA ASN A 277 14.04 33.31 22.94
C ASN A 277 15.47 33.83 23.13
N THR A 278 15.82 34.42 24.27
CA THR A 278 17.15 35.03 24.51
C THR A 278 18.17 34.09 25.17
N LEU A 279 17.74 32.89 25.64
CA LEU A 279 18.62 31.91 26.29
C LEU A 279 19.01 30.71 25.42
N ARG A 280 18.49 30.62 24.22
CA ARG A 280 18.70 29.46 23.32
C ARG A 280 20.08 29.37 22.65
N ASP A 281 20.93 30.42 22.75
CA ASP A 281 22.16 30.54 21.94
C ASP A 281 23.48 30.24 22.64
N ARG A 282 23.48 29.78 23.90
CA ARG A 282 24.71 29.37 24.56
C ARG A 282 24.83 27.85 24.67
N GLN A 283 25.12 27.18 23.57
CA GLN A 283 25.62 25.81 23.58
C GLN A 283 27.09 25.77 24.05
N THR A 284 27.32 25.61 25.34
CA THR A 284 28.67 25.34 25.86
C THR A 284 28.96 23.83 25.65
N GLN A 285 29.90 23.53 24.76
CA GLN A 285 30.39 22.18 24.53
C GLN A 285 31.50 21.87 25.58
N LEU A 286 31.25 20.84 26.39
CA LEU A 286 32.22 20.33 27.33
C LEU A 286 32.83 19.01 26.82
N THR A 287 34.09 18.82 27.01
CA THR A 287 34.77 17.58 26.64
C THR A 287 35.15 16.76 27.88
N TRP A 288 34.79 15.45 27.89
CA TRP A 288 35.19 14.50 28.87
C TRP A 288 35.66 13.21 28.19
N LYS A 289 36.83 12.70 28.51
CA LYS A 289 37.50 11.55 27.82
C LYS A 289 37.47 11.68 26.28
N GLY A 290 37.64 12.90 25.75
CA GLY A 290 37.67 13.15 24.31
C GLY A 290 36.33 13.17 23.62
N LYS A 291 35.20 12.96 24.32
CA LYS A 291 33.86 13.15 23.79
C LYS A 291 33.25 14.48 24.26
N GLN A 292 32.59 15.18 23.37
CA GLN A 292 31.83 16.40 23.70
C GLN A 292 30.57 16.01 24.49
N ILE A 293 30.32 16.71 25.59
CA ILE A 293 29.12 16.54 26.40
C ILE A 293 28.10 17.57 25.93
N PRO A 294 26.98 17.09 25.35
CA PRO A 294 25.95 18.00 24.88
C PRO A 294 25.22 18.64 26.04
N VAL A 295 24.97 19.95 25.96
CA VAL A 295 24.14 20.68 26.92
C VAL A 295 22.84 21.06 26.17
N VAL A 296 21.70 20.59 26.68
CA VAL A 296 20.37 20.95 26.19
C VAL A 296 19.57 21.49 27.37
N THR A 297 18.93 22.63 27.18
CA THR A 297 18.13 23.31 28.21
C THR A 297 16.64 23.08 28.00
N GLY A 298 15.86 22.96 29.07
CA GLY A 298 14.41 22.80 29.05
C GLY A 298 13.79 23.18 30.40
N VAL A 299 12.61 23.81 30.38
CA VAL A 299 11.89 24.26 31.58
C VAL A 299 10.55 23.53 31.66
N GLY A 300 10.24 22.99 32.85
CA GLY A 300 9.06 22.17 33.06
C GLY A 300 9.28 20.70 32.83
N SER A 301 8.44 19.84 33.44
CA SER A 301 8.66 18.39 33.53
C SER A 301 8.82 17.68 32.18
N LEU A 302 8.05 18.09 31.20
CA LEU A 302 8.12 17.54 29.84
C LEU A 302 9.43 17.94 29.14
N GLU A 303 9.76 19.23 29.12
CA GLU A 303 10.97 19.72 28.46
C GLU A 303 12.25 19.25 29.16
N GLN A 304 12.23 19.11 30.49
CA GLN A 304 13.36 18.55 31.24
C GLN A 304 13.64 17.08 30.88
N ALA A 305 12.58 16.26 30.80
CA ALA A 305 12.71 14.87 30.35
C ALA A 305 13.23 14.79 28.91
N MET A 306 12.68 15.60 28.01
CA MET A 306 13.11 15.69 26.61
C MET A 306 14.58 16.10 26.48
N ALA A 307 15.01 17.11 27.25
CA ALA A 307 16.39 17.59 27.25
C ALA A 307 17.36 16.50 27.76
N CYS A 308 17.02 15.77 28.81
CA CYS A 308 17.81 14.64 29.30
C CYS A 308 17.98 13.54 28.23
N LEU A 309 16.90 13.17 27.55
CA LEU A 309 16.93 12.15 26.51
C LEU A 309 17.68 12.63 25.26
N GLU A 310 17.54 13.88 24.90
CA GLU A 310 18.29 14.47 23.78
C GLU A 310 19.80 14.54 24.09
N MET A 311 20.20 14.92 25.31
CA MET A 311 21.59 14.87 25.73
C MET A 311 22.16 13.47 25.66
N LEU A 312 21.40 12.46 26.11
CA LEU A 312 21.80 11.05 26.05
C LEU A 312 21.97 10.58 24.60
N ALA A 313 20.99 10.91 23.74
CA ALA A 313 21.01 10.56 22.32
C ALA A 313 22.21 11.17 21.60
N ARG A 314 22.49 12.46 21.85
CA ARG A 314 23.66 13.14 21.29
C ARG A 314 24.97 12.55 21.76
N TYR A 315 25.06 12.17 23.07
CA TYR A 315 26.27 11.58 23.62
C TYR A 315 26.62 10.22 23.00
N TYR A 316 25.62 9.35 22.80
CA TYR A 316 25.78 8.03 22.19
C TYR A 316 25.64 8.02 20.66
N ASN A 317 25.39 9.18 20.05
CA ASN A 317 25.11 9.32 18.62
C ASN A 317 23.94 8.45 18.12
N VAL A 318 22.90 8.37 18.95
CA VAL A 318 21.61 7.74 18.63
C VAL A 318 20.67 8.82 18.07
N PRO A 319 19.85 8.55 17.06
CA PRO A 319 18.86 9.51 16.54
C PRO A 319 17.87 9.91 17.63
N PHE A 320 17.69 11.23 17.85
CA PHE A 320 16.68 11.76 18.76
C PHE A 320 15.48 12.25 17.96
N ARG A 321 14.34 11.60 18.15
CA ARG A 321 13.08 11.93 17.47
C ARG A 321 12.18 12.68 18.42
N GLN A 322 12.25 13.96 18.33
CA GLN A 322 11.53 14.85 19.21
C GLN A 322 10.02 14.59 19.20
N ASP A 323 9.41 14.40 18.03
CA ASP A 323 7.98 14.17 17.86
C ASP A 323 7.47 12.85 18.47
N VAL A 324 8.26 11.79 18.39
CA VAL A 324 7.91 10.46 18.95
C VAL A 324 8.10 10.46 20.45
N VAL A 325 9.27 10.96 20.91
CA VAL A 325 9.62 11.01 22.33
C VAL A 325 8.69 11.98 23.09
N GLU A 326 8.31 13.09 22.48
CA GLU A 326 7.39 14.06 23.08
C GLU A 326 5.98 13.49 23.29
N ARG A 327 5.45 12.72 22.31
CA ARG A 327 4.16 12.02 22.48
C ARG A 327 4.23 11.01 23.61
N ALA A 328 5.25 10.15 23.61
CA ALA A 328 5.44 9.17 24.68
C ALA A 328 5.62 9.82 26.04
N ALA A 329 6.37 10.94 26.09
CA ALA A 329 6.58 11.70 27.32
C ALA A 329 5.27 12.35 27.84
N LYS A 330 4.42 12.89 26.96
CA LYS A 330 3.09 13.42 27.33
C LYS A 330 2.20 12.35 27.95
N ASP A 331 2.20 11.14 27.37
CA ASP A 331 1.39 10.02 27.83
C ASP A 331 1.89 9.44 29.17
N ILE A 332 3.20 9.38 29.37
CA ILE A 332 3.82 8.81 30.58
C ILE A 332 3.81 9.82 31.75
N LEU A 333 4.15 11.09 31.49
CA LEU A 333 4.29 12.09 32.53
C LEU A 333 2.96 12.66 33.00
N ARG A 334 1.96 12.76 32.12
CA ARG A 334 0.62 13.31 32.44
C ARG A 334 0.64 14.60 33.29
N GLY A 335 1.66 15.43 33.10
CA GLY A 335 1.84 16.68 33.84
C GLY A 335 2.53 16.57 35.20
N HIS A 336 2.95 15.39 35.62
CA HIS A 336 3.73 15.18 36.87
C HIS A 336 5.23 15.39 36.64
N ALA A 337 5.97 15.61 37.74
CA ALA A 337 7.44 15.71 37.70
C ALA A 337 8.05 14.39 37.21
N CYS A 338 9.09 14.49 36.36
CA CYS A 338 9.74 13.31 35.77
C CYS A 338 10.57 12.57 36.82
N SER A 339 10.18 11.34 37.16
CA SER A 339 10.98 10.44 37.98
C SER A 339 12.09 9.75 37.18
N LEU A 340 13.11 9.19 37.85
CA LEU A 340 14.17 8.41 37.19
C LEU A 340 13.60 7.15 36.51
N GLU A 341 12.58 6.54 37.08
CA GLU A 341 11.89 5.37 36.49
C GLU A 341 11.17 5.74 35.20
N GLN A 342 10.45 6.87 35.20
CA GLN A 342 9.78 7.38 33.99
C GLN A 342 10.80 7.79 32.91
N LEU A 343 11.94 8.41 33.31
CA LEU A 343 13.01 8.71 32.36
C LEU A 343 13.64 7.44 31.78
N GLY A 344 13.82 6.39 32.59
CA GLY A 344 14.28 5.08 32.15
C GLY A 344 13.31 4.46 31.15
N ASN A 345 12.02 4.45 31.46
CA ASN A 345 10.97 3.95 30.55
C ASN A 345 10.95 4.71 29.22
N LEU A 346 11.09 6.04 29.24
CA LEU A 346 11.19 6.84 28.02
C LEU A 346 12.46 6.52 27.22
N ALA A 347 13.59 6.27 27.88
CA ALA A 347 14.84 5.91 27.24
C ALA A 347 14.79 4.51 26.57
N THR A 348 14.02 3.57 27.12
CA THR A 348 13.81 2.24 26.50
C THR A 348 13.08 2.33 25.16
N TRP A 349 12.17 3.28 24.99
CA TRP A 349 11.53 3.57 23.71
C TRP A 349 12.53 4.03 22.62
N MET A 350 13.68 4.57 23.05
CA MET A 350 14.78 4.93 22.16
C MET A 350 15.80 3.78 21.96
N GLY A 351 15.51 2.58 22.49
CA GLY A 351 16.38 1.42 22.42
C GLY A 351 17.54 1.42 23.43
N PHE A 352 17.47 2.24 24.47
CA PHE A 352 18.44 2.17 25.58
C PHE A 352 18.02 1.12 26.58
N VAL A 353 19.01 0.44 27.15
CA VAL A 353 18.82 -0.47 28.27
C VAL A 353 19.20 0.27 29.55
N GLY A 354 18.23 0.32 30.48
CA GLY A 354 18.37 1.03 31.74
C GLY A 354 18.53 0.09 32.93
N SER A 355 19.35 0.50 33.89
CA SER A 355 19.42 -0.12 35.23
C SER A 355 19.30 0.96 36.29
N LEU A 356 18.28 0.82 37.15
CA LEU A 356 18.08 1.71 38.30
C LEU A 356 18.60 0.97 39.56
N ALA A 357 19.53 1.58 40.29
CA ALA A 357 20.11 0.99 41.46
C ALA A 357 20.36 2.02 42.59
N ASP A 358 20.21 1.58 43.82
CA ASP A 358 20.60 2.36 44.97
C ASP A 358 22.10 2.10 45.25
N VAL A 359 22.93 3.12 45.05
CA VAL A 359 24.40 3.02 45.13
C VAL A 359 24.90 3.68 46.41
N SER A 360 25.70 2.97 47.19
CA SER A 360 26.30 3.51 48.38
C SER A 360 27.32 4.61 48.07
N ASN A 361 27.48 5.57 48.95
CA ASN A 361 28.40 6.70 48.76
C ASN A 361 29.86 6.27 48.48
N ALA A 362 30.28 5.12 48.99
CA ALA A 362 31.62 4.57 48.75
C ALA A 362 31.83 4.04 47.33
N GLN A 363 30.74 3.72 46.63
CA GLN A 363 30.74 3.11 45.28
C GLN A 363 30.50 4.14 44.17
N LEU A 364 30.13 5.39 44.47
CA LEU A 364 29.81 6.42 43.49
C LEU A 364 30.94 6.67 42.48
N HIS A 365 32.21 6.49 42.87
CA HIS A 365 33.36 6.68 41.97
C HIS A 365 33.53 5.59 40.93
N ARG A 366 32.82 4.45 41.06
CA ARG A 366 32.89 3.30 40.15
C ARG A 366 31.79 3.29 39.12
N LEU A 367 30.87 4.28 39.13
CA LEU A 367 29.77 4.36 38.21
C LEU A 367 30.22 4.56 36.74
N PRO A 368 29.58 3.90 35.80
CA PRO A 368 29.74 4.19 34.40
C PRO A 368 29.10 5.56 34.08
N PHE A 369 29.84 6.44 33.43
CA PHE A 369 29.30 7.74 32.99
C PHE A 369 29.00 7.74 31.48
N PRO A 370 27.94 8.46 31.02
CA PRO A 370 27.01 9.29 31.79
C PRO A 370 25.98 8.44 32.55
N CYS A 371 25.56 8.93 33.70
CA CYS A 371 24.42 8.37 34.45
C CYS A 371 23.48 9.50 34.89
N PHE A 372 22.27 9.13 35.35
CA PHE A 372 21.25 10.11 35.75
C PHE A 372 20.94 9.96 37.23
N ALA A 373 20.73 11.09 37.91
CA ALA A 373 20.23 11.19 39.27
C ALA A 373 19.29 12.39 39.39
N LEU A 374 18.56 12.46 40.49
CA LEU A 374 17.81 13.67 40.84
C LEU A 374 18.73 14.65 41.59
N LEU A 375 18.93 15.80 40.99
CA LEU A 375 19.60 16.93 41.60
C LEU A 375 18.64 18.12 41.64
N LEU A 376 18.53 18.79 42.80
CA LEU A 376 17.54 19.86 42.98
C LEU A 376 16.11 19.49 42.56
N ASN A 377 15.70 18.24 42.84
CA ASN A 377 14.43 17.64 42.46
C ASN A 377 14.18 17.55 40.95
N GLN A 378 15.23 17.60 40.12
CA GLN A 378 15.14 17.49 38.67
C GLN A 378 16.07 16.37 38.16
N PRO A 379 15.72 15.70 37.07
CA PRO A 379 16.60 14.72 36.46
C PRO A 379 17.81 15.41 35.84
N ALA A 380 19.02 15.00 36.23
CA ALA A 380 20.29 15.57 35.81
C ALA A 380 21.20 14.47 35.21
N MET A 381 21.89 14.81 34.13
CA MET A 381 22.90 13.94 33.52
C MET A 381 24.25 14.17 34.20
N ILE A 382 24.69 13.20 35.00
CA ILE A 382 26.00 13.25 35.70
C ILE A 382 27.05 12.68 34.75
N HIS A 383 28.14 13.42 34.62
CA HIS A 383 29.27 13.04 33.78
C HIS A 383 30.61 12.89 34.48
N ASN A 384 30.71 13.37 35.71
CA ASN A 384 31.90 13.16 36.57
C ASN A 384 31.54 13.32 38.03
N ILE A 385 32.13 12.48 38.89
CA ILE A 385 32.05 12.58 40.32
C ILE A 385 33.47 12.56 40.87
N ASN A 386 33.88 13.65 41.55
CA ASN A 386 35.12 13.74 42.29
C ASN A 386 34.86 13.52 43.79
N ARG A 387 35.93 13.50 44.62
CA ARG A 387 35.78 13.30 46.08
C ARG A 387 34.97 14.38 46.77
N THR A 388 34.91 15.58 46.19
CA THR A 388 34.26 16.77 46.79
C THR A 388 33.08 17.23 46.00
N ASP A 389 33.11 17.02 44.66
CA ASP A 389 32.20 17.68 43.72
C ASP A 389 31.60 16.67 42.75
N VAL A 390 30.35 16.98 42.32
CA VAL A 390 29.60 16.29 41.24
C VAL A 390 29.47 17.25 40.10
N LYS A 391 29.93 16.88 38.92
CA LYS A 391 29.71 17.63 37.67
C LYS A 391 28.53 17.05 36.92
N ALA A 392 27.48 17.83 36.73
CA ALA A 392 26.26 17.42 36.09
C ALA A 392 25.73 18.50 35.14
N VAL A 393 24.86 18.05 34.20
CA VAL A 393 24.06 18.94 33.38
C VAL A 393 22.63 18.83 33.83
N ILE A 394 22.06 19.91 34.36
CA ILE A 394 20.66 20.01 34.73
C ILE A 394 19.96 20.80 33.61
N PRO A 395 18.83 20.31 33.05
CA PRO A 395 18.14 20.96 31.94
C PRO A 395 17.81 22.44 32.15
N GLU A 396 17.45 22.84 33.38
CA GLU A 396 17.08 24.21 33.69
C GLU A 396 18.27 25.13 33.91
N TYR A 397 19.34 24.60 34.50
CA TYR A 397 20.51 25.40 34.92
C TYR A 397 21.75 25.22 34.02
N GLY A 398 21.71 24.27 33.09
CA GLY A 398 22.85 23.92 32.24
C GLY A 398 23.93 23.12 32.97
N SER A 399 25.19 23.29 32.60
CA SER A 399 26.33 22.59 33.22
C SER A 399 26.75 23.24 34.53
N ILE A 400 26.69 22.46 35.61
CA ILE A 400 27.01 22.93 36.98
C ILE A 400 27.95 21.96 37.70
N SER A 401 28.66 22.49 38.67
CA SER A 401 29.44 21.70 39.65
C SER A 401 28.83 21.93 41.01
N LEU A 402 28.36 20.88 41.66
CA LEU A 402 27.72 20.89 42.95
C LEU A 402 28.57 20.10 43.97
N PRO A 403 28.55 20.44 45.28
CA PRO A 403 29.19 19.61 46.29
C PRO A 403 28.49 18.24 46.35
N LEU A 404 29.28 17.17 46.66
CA LEU A 404 28.79 15.80 46.73
C LEU A 404 27.64 15.64 47.73
N SER A 405 27.55 16.50 48.76
CA SER A 405 26.48 16.53 49.74
C SER A 405 25.11 16.79 49.13
N GLU A 406 25.01 17.56 48.05
CA GLU A 406 23.73 17.78 47.32
C GLU A 406 23.20 16.52 46.62
N LEU A 407 24.12 15.67 46.12
CA LEU A 407 23.73 14.39 45.52
C LEU A 407 23.31 13.40 46.60
N THR A 408 24.02 13.36 47.73
CA THR A 408 23.75 12.37 48.79
C THR A 408 22.63 12.79 49.75
N GLN A 409 22.30 14.09 49.83
CA GLN A 409 21.27 14.68 50.72
C GLN A 409 21.30 14.08 52.15
N GLY A 410 22.50 13.69 52.62
CA GLY A 410 22.69 13.07 53.94
C GLY A 410 22.29 11.59 54.06
N ASN A 411 21.85 10.96 52.96
CA ASN A 411 21.50 9.55 52.94
C ASN A 411 22.73 8.63 52.69
N ALA A 412 22.66 7.38 53.15
CA ALA A 412 23.74 6.40 53.02
C ALA A 412 23.89 5.87 51.57
N GLY A 413 22.95 6.14 50.71
CA GLY A 413 22.91 5.72 49.27
C GLY A 413 22.13 6.72 48.42
N VAL A 414 22.43 6.69 47.13
CA VAL A 414 21.80 7.54 46.09
C VAL A 414 21.22 6.66 45.02
N ARG A 415 19.98 6.97 44.56
CA ARG A 415 19.34 6.29 43.46
C ARG A 415 19.89 6.82 42.13
N ILE A 416 20.48 5.91 41.35
CA ILE A 416 21.16 6.22 40.09
C ILE A 416 20.55 5.41 38.97
N LEU A 417 20.22 6.06 37.85
CA LEU A 417 19.81 5.43 36.60
C LEU A 417 20.98 5.44 35.61
N THR A 418 21.44 4.26 35.23
CA THR A 418 22.44 4.09 34.16
C THR A 418 21.73 3.68 32.88
N LEU A 419 22.04 4.34 31.76
CA LEU A 419 21.45 4.10 30.44
C LEU A 419 22.58 3.82 29.45
N THR A 420 22.51 2.66 28.81
CA THR A 420 23.46 2.24 27.77
C THR A 420 22.70 1.88 26.49
N PRO A 421 23.29 2.12 25.31
CA PRO A 421 22.66 1.71 24.06
C PRO A 421 22.47 0.19 24.02
N GLY A 422 21.24 -0.27 23.88
CA GLY A 422 20.90 -1.68 23.72
C GLY A 422 21.18 -2.17 22.29
N ARG A 423 20.93 -3.45 22.03
CA ARG A 423 21.01 -4.02 20.68
C ARG A 423 20.05 -3.36 19.70
N ASP A 424 18.91 -2.87 20.19
CA ASP A 424 17.86 -2.20 19.41
C ASP A 424 18.09 -0.69 19.26
N SER A 425 19.16 -0.13 19.84
CA SER A 425 19.47 1.27 19.67
C SER A 425 19.95 1.54 18.25
N GLN A 426 19.22 2.41 17.55
CA GLN A 426 19.51 2.76 16.17
C GLN A 426 20.83 3.56 16.10
N ARG A 427 21.89 2.95 15.56
CA ARG A 427 23.19 3.59 15.39
C ARG A 427 23.38 4.21 14.00
N ARG A 428 22.53 3.86 13.03
CA ARG A 428 22.63 4.37 11.65
C ARG A 428 21.71 5.57 11.49
N LYS A 429 22.25 6.68 11.01
CA LYS A 429 21.43 7.82 10.55
C LYS A 429 21.30 7.74 9.05
N LEU A 430 20.08 7.73 8.55
CA LEU A 430 19.83 7.97 7.14
C LEU A 430 20.46 9.32 6.77
N ASN A 431 21.46 9.30 5.92
CA ASN A 431 22.14 10.48 5.43
C ASN A 431 22.27 10.42 3.90
N PHE A 432 22.72 11.51 3.29
CA PHE A 432 22.90 11.55 1.84
C PHE A 432 23.85 10.48 1.31
N ALA A 433 24.77 9.96 2.12
CA ALA A 433 25.67 8.88 1.74
C ALA A 433 24.94 7.56 1.49
N TRP A 434 23.76 7.34 2.05
CA TRP A 434 22.91 6.17 1.78
C TRP A 434 22.45 6.09 0.32
N PHE A 435 22.24 7.25 -0.32
CA PHE A 435 21.85 7.35 -1.72
C PHE A 435 23.03 7.19 -2.69
N LEU A 436 24.27 7.41 -2.21
CA LEU A 436 25.47 7.46 -3.04
C LEU A 436 25.77 6.18 -3.83
N PRO A 437 25.59 4.95 -3.31
CA PRO A 437 25.82 3.72 -4.05
C PRO A 437 24.92 3.62 -5.30
N GLN A 438 23.65 4.01 -5.18
CA GLN A 438 22.70 3.99 -6.30
C GLN A 438 23.07 5.05 -7.34
N ILE A 439 23.45 6.26 -6.90
CA ILE A 439 23.92 7.32 -7.81
C ILE A 439 25.19 6.89 -8.55
N ARG A 440 26.15 6.25 -7.87
CA ARG A 440 27.39 5.75 -8.49
C ARG A 440 27.15 4.67 -9.55
N LYS A 441 26.09 3.88 -9.42
CA LYS A 441 25.70 2.87 -10.41
C LYS A 441 25.43 3.50 -11.78
N TYR A 442 24.84 4.70 -11.80
CA TYR A 442 24.46 5.43 -13.03
C TYR A 442 25.46 6.53 -13.42
N ARG A 443 26.73 6.45 -12.95
CA ARG A 443 27.76 7.47 -13.19
C ARG A 443 27.99 7.81 -14.67
N ARG A 444 27.83 6.86 -15.60
CA ARG A 444 28.00 7.11 -17.05
C ARG A 444 26.94 8.09 -17.55
N SER A 445 25.67 7.82 -17.31
CA SER A 445 24.58 8.70 -17.73
C SER A 445 24.66 10.07 -17.05
N LEU A 446 25.10 10.14 -15.78
CA LEU A 446 25.34 11.43 -15.11
C LEU A 446 26.50 12.22 -15.75
N ILE A 447 27.57 11.55 -16.20
CA ILE A 447 28.66 12.18 -16.94
C ILE A 447 28.16 12.69 -18.30
N GLU A 448 27.34 11.94 -19.03
CA GLU A 448 26.71 12.35 -20.28
C GLU A 448 25.85 13.61 -20.10
N VAL A 449 25.06 13.67 -19.02
CA VAL A 449 24.27 14.85 -18.65
C VAL A 449 25.20 16.03 -18.31
N LEU A 450 26.28 15.80 -17.57
CA LEU A 450 27.28 16.81 -17.22
C LEU A 450 27.95 17.39 -18.50
N VAL A 451 28.40 16.52 -19.41
CA VAL A 451 29.03 16.94 -20.66
C VAL A 451 28.04 17.70 -21.54
N SER A 452 26.81 17.19 -21.69
CA SER A 452 25.77 17.90 -22.45
C SER A 452 25.46 19.27 -21.84
N SER A 453 25.44 19.37 -20.50
CA SER A 453 25.26 20.62 -19.77
C SER A 453 26.43 21.59 -19.98
N LEU A 454 27.69 21.08 -19.99
CA LEU A 454 28.87 21.88 -20.28
C LEU A 454 28.79 22.50 -21.68
N VAL A 455 28.45 21.69 -22.68
CA VAL A 455 28.33 22.17 -24.06
C VAL A 455 27.21 23.22 -24.16
N LEU A 456 26.06 22.98 -23.51
CA LEU A 456 24.96 23.96 -23.46
C LEU A 456 25.40 25.28 -22.83
N GLN A 457 26.13 25.26 -21.74
CA GLN A 457 26.59 26.47 -21.06
C GLN A 457 27.64 27.24 -21.90
N LEU A 458 28.51 26.53 -22.62
CA LEU A 458 29.43 27.15 -23.59
C LEU A 458 28.67 27.82 -24.75
N LEU A 459 27.62 27.15 -25.24
CA LEU A 459 26.74 27.73 -26.28
C LEU A 459 25.95 28.93 -25.75
N ASN A 460 25.48 28.89 -24.48
CA ASN A 460 24.87 30.06 -23.85
C ASN A 460 25.79 31.26 -23.77
N LEU A 461 27.12 31.06 -23.64
CA LEU A 461 28.11 32.14 -23.67
C LEU A 461 28.31 32.69 -25.09
N ALA A 462 28.09 31.89 -26.12
CA ALA A 462 28.24 32.36 -27.51
C ALA A 462 27.21 33.47 -27.88
N GLN A 463 25.99 33.39 -27.35
CA GLN A 463 24.92 34.37 -27.63
C GLN A 463 25.29 35.80 -27.23
N PRO A 464 25.73 36.12 -25.99
CA PRO A 464 26.17 37.44 -25.60
C PRO A 464 27.36 37.96 -26.42
N LEU A 465 28.31 37.08 -26.75
CA LEU A 465 29.50 37.42 -27.54
C LEU A 465 29.13 37.84 -28.99
N VAL A 466 28.22 37.12 -29.63
CA VAL A 466 27.74 37.49 -30.97
C VAL A 466 26.93 38.79 -30.90
N LEU A 467 26.08 38.96 -29.90
CA LEU A 467 25.35 40.21 -29.69
C LEU A 467 26.29 41.41 -29.51
N GLN A 468 27.38 41.21 -28.75
CA GLN A 468 28.42 42.25 -28.63
C GLN A 468 28.98 42.64 -30.00
N GLN A 469 29.32 41.66 -30.86
CA GLN A 469 29.82 41.98 -32.19
C GLN A 469 28.79 42.70 -33.05
N ILE A 470 27.52 42.38 -32.92
CA ILE A 470 26.44 43.08 -33.63
C ILE A 470 26.39 44.56 -33.21
N PHE A 471 26.40 44.82 -31.89
CA PHE A 471 26.35 46.23 -31.39
C PHE A 471 27.61 46.99 -31.68
N ASP A 472 28.81 46.43 -31.51
CA ASP A 472 30.08 47.13 -31.64
C ASP A 472 30.55 47.30 -33.08
N LYS A 473 30.25 46.36 -33.99
CA LYS A 473 30.76 46.40 -35.37
C LYS A 473 29.63 46.61 -36.38
N VAL A 474 28.58 45.80 -36.36
CA VAL A 474 27.57 45.81 -37.40
C VAL A 474 26.76 47.12 -37.41
N ILE A 475 26.28 47.53 -36.21
CA ILE A 475 25.47 48.73 -36.09
C ILE A 475 26.34 49.99 -36.34
N VAL A 476 27.56 50.08 -35.79
CA VAL A 476 28.47 51.19 -35.94
C VAL A 476 28.97 51.29 -37.36
N GLN A 477 29.21 50.19 -38.06
CA GLN A 477 29.75 50.15 -39.42
C GLN A 477 28.64 50.06 -40.49
N GLN A 478 27.36 49.93 -40.09
CA GLN A 478 26.19 49.80 -41.00
C GLN A 478 26.34 48.63 -42.00
N ASN A 479 27.01 47.52 -41.61
CA ASN A 479 27.30 46.39 -42.50
C ASN A 479 26.21 45.33 -42.40
N LEU A 480 25.28 45.31 -43.37
CA LEU A 480 24.14 44.39 -43.44
C LEU A 480 24.58 42.94 -43.73
N ASP A 481 25.60 42.73 -44.54
CA ASP A 481 26.05 41.36 -44.85
C ASP A 481 26.58 40.62 -43.60
N THR A 482 27.32 41.32 -42.77
CA THR A 482 27.77 40.81 -41.48
C THR A 482 26.57 40.54 -40.54
N LEU A 483 25.51 41.39 -40.57
CA LEU A 483 24.30 41.18 -39.78
C LEU A 483 23.59 39.88 -40.16
N TYR A 484 23.40 39.63 -41.46
CA TYR A 484 22.79 38.37 -41.95
C TYR A 484 23.60 37.18 -41.55
N THR A 485 24.91 37.20 -41.68
CA THR A 485 25.81 36.12 -41.31
C THR A 485 25.72 35.82 -39.82
N LEU A 486 25.82 36.83 -38.93
CA LEU A 486 25.72 36.67 -37.47
C LEU A 486 24.32 36.25 -37.05
N GLY A 487 23.28 36.72 -37.73
CA GLY A 487 21.90 36.32 -37.53
C GLY A 487 21.68 34.82 -37.82
N ILE A 488 22.20 34.32 -38.95
CA ILE A 488 22.16 32.89 -39.28
C ILE A 488 22.92 32.06 -38.26
N ILE A 489 24.09 32.52 -37.80
CA ILE A 489 24.88 31.84 -36.77
C ILE A 489 24.09 31.74 -35.45
N LEU A 490 23.45 32.85 -35.04
CA LEU A 490 22.61 32.87 -33.82
C LEU A 490 21.43 31.92 -33.94
N LEU A 491 20.77 31.87 -35.11
CA LEU A 491 19.66 30.94 -35.35
C LEU A 491 20.14 29.49 -35.26
N GLY A 492 21.30 29.17 -35.88
CA GLY A 492 21.92 27.86 -35.83
C GLY A 492 22.29 27.44 -34.39
N VAL A 493 22.93 28.36 -33.65
CA VAL A 493 23.26 28.14 -32.23
C VAL A 493 22.01 27.91 -31.40
N SER A 494 20.95 28.72 -31.57
CA SER A 494 19.68 28.57 -30.83
C SER A 494 18.98 27.25 -31.15
N LEU A 495 18.97 26.85 -32.45
CA LEU A 495 18.40 25.54 -32.83
C LEU A 495 19.17 24.39 -32.20
N PHE A 496 20.51 24.44 -32.25
CA PHE A 496 21.36 23.41 -31.65
C PHE A 496 21.21 23.36 -30.10
N GLN A 497 21.12 24.52 -29.44
CA GLN A 497 20.82 24.65 -28.01
C GLN A 497 19.49 23.99 -27.67
N GLY A 498 18.43 24.25 -28.46
CA GLY A 498 17.11 23.63 -28.26
C GLY A 498 17.18 22.11 -28.38
N LEU A 499 17.81 21.60 -29.44
CA LEU A 499 17.97 20.15 -29.64
C LEU A 499 18.79 19.49 -28.53
N LEU A 500 19.97 20.04 -28.21
CA LEU A 500 20.83 19.51 -27.17
C LEU A 500 20.19 19.61 -25.79
N GLY A 501 19.42 20.68 -25.53
CA GLY A 501 18.62 20.86 -24.32
C GLY A 501 17.56 19.79 -24.18
N ALA A 502 16.85 19.44 -25.25
CA ALA A 502 15.88 18.35 -25.26
C ALA A 502 16.55 16.98 -24.97
N VAL A 503 17.67 16.69 -25.63
CA VAL A 503 18.44 15.45 -25.42
C VAL A 503 18.92 15.37 -23.97
N ARG A 504 19.49 16.46 -23.44
CA ARG A 504 19.94 16.53 -22.03
C ARG A 504 18.80 16.27 -21.08
N THR A 505 17.65 16.90 -21.30
CA THR A 505 16.47 16.74 -20.43
C THR A 505 15.96 15.31 -20.49
N TYR A 506 15.93 14.68 -21.66
CA TYR A 506 15.56 13.28 -21.82
C TYR A 506 16.50 12.36 -21.06
N LEU A 507 17.82 12.47 -21.27
CA LEU A 507 18.84 11.66 -20.57
C LEU A 507 18.74 11.82 -19.05
N PHE A 508 18.52 13.07 -18.62
CA PHE A 508 18.36 13.38 -17.20
C PHE A 508 17.10 12.71 -16.61
N ALA A 509 15.96 12.84 -17.28
CA ALA A 509 14.68 12.25 -16.83
C ALA A 509 14.76 10.71 -16.80
N ASP A 510 15.35 10.07 -17.83
CA ASP A 510 15.52 8.61 -17.86
C ASP A 510 16.42 8.12 -16.71
N THR A 511 17.56 8.79 -16.50
CA THR A 511 18.50 8.46 -15.41
C THR A 511 17.83 8.61 -14.04
N THR A 512 17.07 9.70 -13.85
CA THR A 512 16.32 9.98 -12.64
C THR A 512 15.29 8.89 -12.35
N ASN A 513 14.49 8.50 -13.36
CA ASN A 513 13.48 7.45 -13.21
C ASN A 513 14.10 6.10 -12.83
N ARG A 514 15.27 5.75 -13.39
CA ARG A 514 15.97 4.51 -13.05
C ARG A 514 16.49 4.51 -11.60
N ILE A 515 17.03 5.63 -11.14
CA ILE A 515 17.45 5.80 -9.74
C ILE A 515 16.24 5.68 -8.82
N ASP A 516 15.12 6.26 -9.19
CA ASP A 516 13.88 6.25 -8.45
C ASP A 516 13.32 4.84 -8.22
N ILE A 517 13.18 4.07 -9.30
CA ILE A 517 12.72 2.67 -9.21
C ILE A 517 13.63 1.87 -8.27
N ALA A 518 14.95 2.06 -8.39
CA ALA A 518 15.92 1.33 -7.54
C ALA A 518 15.80 1.71 -6.06
N LEU A 519 15.64 3.00 -5.75
CA LEU A 519 15.47 3.49 -4.37
C LEU A 519 14.12 3.06 -3.79
N GLY A 520 13.05 3.18 -4.56
CA GLY A 520 11.70 2.75 -4.15
C GLY A 520 11.69 1.26 -3.81
N ALA A 521 12.23 0.44 -4.70
CA ALA A 521 12.32 -1.01 -4.46
C ALA A 521 13.12 -1.34 -3.19
N GLN A 522 14.24 -0.63 -2.94
CA GLN A 522 15.07 -0.85 -1.75
C GLN A 522 14.32 -0.48 -0.46
N VAL A 523 13.59 0.63 -0.43
CA VAL A 523 12.80 1.05 0.74
C VAL A 523 11.65 0.07 1.00
N ILE A 524 10.92 -0.33 -0.04
CA ILE A 524 9.83 -1.32 0.11
C ILE A 524 10.37 -2.68 0.54
N GLN A 525 11.48 -3.14 -0.02
CA GLN A 525 12.13 -4.38 0.41
C GLN A 525 12.54 -4.32 1.89
N HIS A 526 13.09 -3.20 2.34
CA HIS A 526 13.45 -3.01 3.75
C HIS A 526 12.20 -2.98 4.64
N LEU A 527 11.15 -2.23 4.25
CA LEU A 527 9.89 -2.16 4.98
C LEU A 527 9.29 -3.55 5.20
N LEU A 528 9.23 -4.39 4.15
CA LEU A 528 8.67 -5.74 4.24
C LEU A 528 9.50 -6.69 5.11
N ARG A 529 10.75 -6.32 5.42
CA ARG A 529 11.62 -7.06 6.35
C ARG A 529 11.58 -6.55 7.79
N LEU A 530 10.80 -5.52 8.10
CA LEU A 530 10.68 -5.04 9.47
C LEU A 530 9.88 -6.03 10.33
N PRO A 531 10.19 -6.16 11.63
CA PRO A 531 9.49 -7.07 12.53
C PRO A 531 8.04 -6.63 12.74
N LEU A 532 7.16 -7.60 13.03
CA LEU A 532 5.72 -7.34 13.23
C LEU A 532 5.47 -6.28 14.31
N ARG A 533 6.27 -6.27 15.38
CA ARG A 533 6.21 -5.25 16.44
C ARG A 533 6.31 -3.81 15.92
N TYR A 534 7.04 -3.59 14.82
CA TYR A 534 7.16 -2.27 14.19
C TYR A 534 5.81 -1.79 13.65
N PHE A 535 5.03 -2.71 13.06
CA PHE A 535 3.72 -2.40 12.45
C PHE A 535 2.62 -2.26 13.51
N ASP A 536 2.66 -3.06 14.58
CA ASP A 536 1.65 -3.01 15.66
C ASP A 536 1.68 -1.69 16.43
N THR A 537 2.86 -1.06 16.53
CA THR A 537 3.02 0.20 17.26
C THR A 537 2.73 1.45 16.43
N ARG A 538 2.45 1.29 15.12
CA ARG A 538 2.30 2.43 14.19
C ARG A 538 1.06 2.27 13.30
N PRO A 539 0.22 3.31 13.20
CA PRO A 539 -0.91 3.32 12.27
C PRO A 539 -0.44 3.21 10.81
N VAL A 540 -1.17 2.44 10.00
CA VAL A 540 -0.86 2.25 8.56
C VAL A 540 -0.79 3.57 7.80
N GLY A 541 -1.68 4.53 8.11
CA GLY A 541 -1.67 5.86 7.49
C GLY A 541 -0.41 6.67 7.79
N GLU A 542 0.21 6.48 8.98
CA GLU A 542 1.47 7.11 9.30
C GLU A 542 2.63 6.51 8.48
N LEU A 543 2.64 5.20 8.31
CA LEU A 543 3.63 4.52 7.46
C LEU A 543 3.51 4.95 6.00
N GLN A 544 2.29 5.07 5.48
CA GLN A 544 2.03 5.55 4.13
C GLN A 544 2.57 6.97 3.90
N THR A 545 2.35 7.89 4.86
CA THR A 545 2.90 9.26 4.79
C THR A 545 4.42 9.26 4.82
N ARG A 546 5.06 8.42 5.63
CA ARG A 546 6.52 8.30 5.71
C ARG A 546 7.14 7.75 4.41
N ILE A 547 6.48 6.80 3.77
CA ILE A 547 6.91 6.29 2.45
C ILE A 547 6.76 7.36 1.37
N ALA A 548 5.67 8.15 1.42
CA ALA A 548 5.44 9.24 0.48
C ALA A 548 6.53 10.33 0.55
N GLU A 549 7.20 10.49 1.72
CA GLU A 549 8.34 11.40 1.88
C GLU A 549 9.54 11.03 0.97
N LEU A 550 9.65 9.76 0.56
CA LEU A 550 10.64 9.33 -0.44
C LEU A 550 10.49 10.13 -1.75
N GLY A 551 9.25 10.45 -2.15
CA GLY A 551 8.97 11.28 -3.32
C GLY A 551 9.57 12.69 -3.22
N ASN A 552 9.49 13.31 -2.04
CA ASN A 552 10.06 14.62 -1.78
C ASN A 552 11.61 14.59 -1.82
N ILE A 553 12.21 13.61 -1.16
CA ILE A 553 13.66 13.40 -1.15
C ILE A 553 14.18 13.16 -2.58
N ARG A 554 13.48 12.30 -3.32
CA ARG A 554 13.77 11.99 -4.70
C ARG A 554 13.74 13.23 -5.60
N GLY A 555 12.61 13.96 -5.58
CA GLY A 555 12.43 15.16 -6.40
C GLY A 555 13.54 16.19 -6.19
N PHE A 556 14.04 16.29 -4.97
CA PHE A 556 15.16 17.16 -4.65
C PHE A 556 16.51 16.61 -5.15
N LEU A 557 16.83 15.35 -4.84
CA LEU A 557 18.12 14.74 -5.19
C LEU A 557 18.33 14.64 -6.70
N THR A 558 17.28 14.25 -7.41
CA THR A 558 17.34 14.00 -8.86
C THR A 558 16.97 15.22 -9.70
N GLY A 559 16.30 16.22 -9.12
CA GLY A 559 15.91 17.46 -9.78
C GLY A 559 16.78 18.64 -9.33
N SER A 560 16.40 19.23 -8.18
CA SER A 560 16.93 20.52 -7.74
C SER A 560 18.41 20.50 -7.37
N LEU A 561 18.89 19.45 -6.69
CA LEU A 561 20.28 19.38 -6.22
C LEU A 561 21.28 19.29 -7.37
N LEU A 562 20.99 18.46 -8.39
CA LEU A 562 21.90 18.29 -9.50
C LEU A 562 21.94 19.51 -10.41
N THR A 563 20.78 20.12 -10.71
CA THR A 563 20.72 21.38 -11.47
C THR A 563 21.46 22.49 -10.73
N LEU A 564 21.25 22.59 -9.42
CA LEU A 564 21.95 23.57 -8.57
C LEU A 564 23.47 23.38 -8.58
N ALA A 565 23.95 22.12 -8.48
CA ALA A 565 25.38 21.83 -8.52
C ALA A 565 25.99 22.18 -9.87
N LEU A 566 25.28 21.89 -10.97
CA LEU A 566 25.69 22.29 -12.31
C LEU A 566 25.72 23.81 -12.47
N ASP A 567 24.67 24.50 -12.05
CA ASP A 567 24.58 25.96 -12.15
C ASP A 567 25.66 26.66 -11.32
N ALA A 568 25.97 26.16 -10.12
CA ALA A 568 27.05 26.68 -9.27
C ALA A 568 28.42 26.48 -9.92
N LEU A 569 28.67 25.29 -10.52
CA LEU A 569 29.93 25.01 -11.22
C LEU A 569 30.14 25.94 -12.40
N PHE A 570 29.10 26.16 -13.20
CA PHE A 570 29.17 27.01 -14.40
C PHE A 570 29.16 28.50 -14.07
N SER A 571 28.54 28.92 -12.97
CA SER A 571 28.62 30.32 -12.51
C SER A 571 30.06 30.78 -12.31
N ILE A 572 30.98 29.87 -11.90
CA ILE A 572 32.41 30.20 -11.77
C ILE A 572 32.98 30.64 -13.13
N ILE A 573 32.65 29.94 -14.23
CA ILE A 573 33.09 30.26 -15.57
C ILE A 573 32.57 31.65 -16.00
N TYR A 574 31.31 31.90 -15.75
CA TYR A 574 30.71 33.20 -16.08
C TYR A 574 31.31 34.35 -15.26
N ILE A 575 31.63 34.15 -13.98
CA ILE A 575 32.31 35.13 -13.13
C ILE A 575 33.69 35.42 -13.69
N VAL A 576 34.47 34.43 -14.11
CA VAL A 576 35.77 34.65 -14.75
C VAL A 576 35.64 35.51 -16.02
N VAL A 577 34.66 35.20 -16.88
CA VAL A 577 34.38 35.97 -18.09
C VAL A 577 33.98 37.41 -17.70
N MET A 578 33.15 37.62 -16.71
CA MET A 578 32.74 38.94 -16.25
C MET A 578 33.95 39.76 -15.75
N ILE A 579 34.89 39.15 -15.04
CA ILE A 579 36.12 39.83 -14.55
C ILE A 579 36.98 40.29 -15.71
N VAL A 580 37.08 39.48 -16.78
CA VAL A 580 37.81 39.83 -18.00
C VAL A 580 37.19 41.05 -18.70
N TYR A 581 35.85 41.17 -18.71
CA TYR A 581 35.15 42.34 -19.26
C TYR A 581 35.35 43.57 -18.43
N SER A 582 35.08 43.52 -17.13
CA SER A 582 35.28 44.63 -16.20
C SER A 582 35.22 44.16 -14.75
N GLY A 583 36.35 44.32 -14.05
CA GLY A 583 36.45 44.00 -12.64
C GLY A 583 35.52 44.89 -11.78
N VAL A 584 35.32 46.16 -12.18
CA VAL A 584 34.45 47.12 -11.47
C VAL A 584 32.99 46.70 -11.57
N LEU A 585 32.49 46.41 -12.79
CA LEU A 585 31.12 45.92 -12.96
C LEU A 585 30.86 44.59 -12.28
N THR A 586 31.84 43.70 -12.31
CA THR A 586 31.76 42.40 -11.60
C THR A 586 31.61 42.60 -10.08
N ALA A 587 32.42 43.53 -9.49
CA ALA A 587 32.30 43.87 -8.07
C ALA A 587 30.93 44.46 -7.74
N VAL A 588 30.38 45.35 -8.58
CA VAL A 588 29.04 45.94 -8.43
C VAL A 588 27.98 44.85 -8.50
N THR A 589 28.04 43.97 -9.48
CA THR A 589 27.06 42.84 -9.63
C THR A 589 27.13 41.91 -8.43
N LEU A 590 28.32 41.54 -7.97
CA LEU A 590 28.48 40.61 -6.86
C LEU A 590 28.21 41.30 -5.48
N SER A 591 28.20 42.60 -5.36
CA SER A 591 27.92 43.32 -4.11
C SER A 591 26.52 43.03 -3.56
N VAL A 592 25.60 42.58 -4.39
CA VAL A 592 24.21 42.20 -3.99
C VAL A 592 24.15 40.77 -3.45
N VAL A 593 25.13 39.92 -3.72
CA VAL A 593 25.16 38.52 -3.25
C VAL A 593 25.14 38.41 -1.71
N PRO A 594 25.89 39.19 -0.94
CA PRO A 594 25.80 39.20 0.53
C PRO A 594 24.40 39.55 1.05
N LEU A 595 23.66 40.44 0.34
CA LEU A 595 22.28 40.79 0.74
C LEU A 595 21.33 39.59 0.51
N PHE A 596 21.49 38.84 -0.60
CA PHE A 596 20.76 37.59 -0.82
C PHE A 596 21.07 36.56 0.25
N LEU A 597 22.33 36.39 0.60
CA LEU A 597 22.74 35.46 1.65
C LEU A 597 22.11 35.84 2.99
N GLY A 598 22.14 37.13 3.35
CA GLY A 598 21.47 37.65 4.53
C GLY A 598 19.96 37.38 4.55
N LEU A 599 19.28 37.65 3.43
CA LEU A 599 17.86 37.33 3.26
C LEU A 599 17.58 35.83 3.50
N THR A 600 18.41 34.94 2.92
CA THR A 600 18.27 33.51 3.08
C THR A 600 18.50 33.05 4.53
N ILE A 601 19.51 33.60 5.20
CA ILE A 601 19.82 33.27 6.60
C ILE A 601 18.66 33.67 7.52
N VAL A 602 18.03 34.85 7.27
CA VAL A 602 16.89 35.33 8.06
C VAL A 602 15.61 34.53 7.77
N ALA A 603 15.30 34.28 6.50
CA ALA A 603 14.05 33.59 6.11
C ALA A 603 14.06 32.09 6.45
N SER A 604 15.22 31.43 6.41
CA SER A 604 15.34 29.97 6.58
C SER A 604 14.78 29.44 7.91
N PRO A 605 15.12 29.94 9.09
CA PRO A 605 14.59 29.44 10.36
C PRO A 605 13.09 29.68 10.49
N LEU A 606 12.57 30.80 9.97
CA LEU A 606 11.15 31.12 9.98
C LEU A 606 10.35 30.11 9.11
N ILE A 607 10.83 29.87 7.90
CA ILE A 607 10.22 28.88 6.98
C ILE A 607 10.26 27.48 7.59
N LYS A 608 11.39 27.06 8.17
CA LYS A 608 11.53 25.75 8.80
C LYS A 608 10.54 25.54 9.95
N ALA A 609 10.39 26.53 10.82
CA ALA A 609 9.45 26.45 11.94
C ALA A 609 8.00 26.33 11.47
N GLN A 610 7.63 27.10 10.44
CA GLN A 610 6.28 27.07 9.88
C GLN A 610 5.98 25.80 9.09
N LEU A 611 6.93 25.30 8.30
CA LEU A 611 6.81 24.00 7.60
C LEU A 611 6.56 22.86 8.58
N ARG A 612 7.24 22.86 9.74
CA ARG A 612 7.03 21.83 10.77
C ARG A 612 5.61 21.88 11.31
N LYS A 613 5.09 23.06 11.67
CA LYS A 613 3.71 23.23 12.14
C LYS A 613 2.68 22.80 11.09
N ALA A 614 2.87 23.22 9.83
CA ALA A 614 1.99 22.84 8.74
C ALA A 614 1.99 21.30 8.52
N ALA A 615 3.17 20.68 8.61
CA ALA A 615 3.31 19.22 8.47
C ALA A 615 2.63 18.44 9.61
N GLU A 616 2.66 18.96 10.85
CA GLU A 616 1.95 18.37 12.00
C GLU A 616 0.43 18.40 11.79
N TRP A 617 -0.12 19.54 11.39
CA TRP A 617 -1.55 19.67 11.09
C TRP A 617 -1.99 18.84 9.89
N ASN A 618 -1.15 18.74 8.86
CA ASN A 618 -1.42 17.85 7.72
C ASN A 618 -1.49 16.39 8.16
N ALA A 619 -0.54 15.93 8.96
CA ALA A 619 -0.53 14.56 9.48
C ALA A 619 -1.78 14.27 10.33
N ALA A 620 -2.17 15.21 11.21
CA ALA A 620 -3.39 15.08 12.03
C ALA A 620 -4.68 15.05 11.17
N THR A 621 -4.71 15.82 10.07
CA THR A 621 -5.84 15.85 9.13
C THR A 621 -5.95 14.54 8.34
N GLN A 622 -4.83 14.04 7.82
CA GLN A 622 -4.78 12.78 7.09
C GLN A 622 -5.11 11.57 7.99
N SER A 623 -4.61 11.57 9.22
CA SER A 623 -4.93 10.51 10.20
C SER A 623 -6.43 10.42 10.45
N LEU A 624 -7.10 11.56 10.69
CA LEU A 624 -8.56 11.57 10.89
C LEU A 624 -9.32 11.11 9.65
N LEU A 625 -8.86 11.47 8.44
CA LEU A 625 -9.51 11.02 7.20
C LEU A 625 -9.41 9.51 7.04
N VAL A 626 -8.24 8.93 7.27
CA VAL A 626 -8.02 7.47 7.22
C VAL A 626 -8.87 6.76 8.27
N GLU A 627 -8.93 7.28 9.50
CA GLU A 627 -9.77 6.75 10.56
C GLU A 627 -11.27 6.79 10.17
N ALA A 628 -11.74 7.92 9.65
CA ALA A 628 -13.11 8.09 9.21
C ALA A 628 -13.49 7.14 8.05
N LEU A 629 -12.59 6.95 7.09
CA LEU A 629 -12.83 6.02 5.97
C LEU A 629 -12.83 4.56 6.43
N ASN A 630 -11.93 4.18 7.33
CA ASN A 630 -11.92 2.84 7.91
C ASN A 630 -13.16 2.56 8.78
N GLY A 631 -13.64 3.58 9.50
CA GLY A 631 -14.84 3.52 10.36
C GLY A 631 -16.11 4.00 9.68
N VAL A 632 -16.19 4.10 8.36
CA VAL A 632 -17.32 4.71 7.64
C VAL A 632 -18.64 4.02 7.94
N GLN A 633 -18.65 2.71 8.13
CA GLN A 633 -19.84 1.96 8.51
C GLN A 633 -20.39 2.43 9.87
N THR A 634 -19.52 2.60 10.85
CA THR A 634 -19.91 3.11 12.19
C THR A 634 -20.43 4.54 12.11
N ILE A 635 -19.73 5.40 11.34
CA ILE A 635 -20.16 6.79 11.13
C ILE A 635 -21.56 6.84 10.51
N LYS A 636 -21.81 5.99 9.50
CA LYS A 636 -23.12 5.89 8.84
C LYS A 636 -24.19 5.33 9.77
N ALA A 637 -23.90 4.25 10.49
CA ALA A 637 -24.83 3.62 11.41
C ALA A 637 -25.27 4.57 12.55
N GLN A 638 -24.38 5.47 12.99
CA GLN A 638 -24.64 6.42 14.06
C GLN A 638 -25.00 7.83 13.59
N SER A 639 -25.14 8.05 12.26
CA SER A 639 -25.44 9.36 11.67
C SER A 639 -24.46 10.47 12.13
N ALA A 640 -23.17 10.10 12.31
CA ALA A 640 -22.14 10.98 12.87
C ALA A 640 -21.37 11.79 11.80
N GLU A 641 -21.85 11.80 10.53
CA GLU A 641 -21.13 12.43 9.39
C GLU A 641 -20.83 13.91 9.65
N ASN A 642 -21.78 14.63 10.20
CA ASN A 642 -21.60 16.05 10.47
C ASN A 642 -20.53 16.30 11.53
N SER A 643 -20.49 15.51 12.60
CA SER A 643 -19.48 15.64 13.66
C SER A 643 -18.07 15.39 13.11
N VAL A 644 -17.89 14.29 12.35
CA VAL A 644 -16.61 13.96 11.74
C VAL A 644 -16.19 15.02 10.72
N ARG A 645 -17.14 15.51 9.88
CA ARG A 645 -16.87 16.61 8.93
C ARG A 645 -16.40 17.87 9.64
N TRP A 646 -17.03 18.27 10.75
CA TRP A 646 -16.62 19.45 11.52
C TRP A 646 -15.23 19.30 12.13
N GLN A 647 -14.91 18.12 12.67
CA GLN A 647 -13.58 17.83 13.22
C GLN A 647 -12.50 17.90 12.12
N TRP A 648 -12.77 17.28 10.95
CA TRP A 648 -11.87 17.34 9.81
C TRP A 648 -11.68 18.77 9.32
N GLN A 649 -12.76 19.51 9.15
CA GLN A 649 -12.73 20.91 8.70
C GLN A 649 -11.91 21.80 9.64
N LYS A 650 -12.03 21.60 10.95
CA LYS A 650 -11.25 22.33 11.96
C LYS A 650 -9.74 22.05 11.79
N ARG A 651 -9.34 20.79 11.69
CA ARG A 651 -7.93 20.39 11.49
C ARG A 651 -7.39 20.90 10.16
N TYR A 652 -8.16 20.74 9.08
CA TYR A 652 -7.80 21.18 7.74
C TYR A 652 -7.66 22.73 7.67
N SER A 653 -8.53 23.47 8.33
CA SER A 653 -8.43 24.93 8.45
C SER A 653 -7.13 25.37 9.15
N SER A 654 -6.74 24.67 10.22
CA SER A 654 -5.46 24.92 10.89
C SER A 654 -4.26 24.63 9.97
N PHE A 655 -4.29 23.51 9.25
CA PHE A 655 -3.28 23.17 8.22
C PHE A 655 -3.19 24.26 7.15
N MET A 656 -4.33 24.70 6.61
CA MET A 656 -4.38 25.75 5.60
C MET A 656 -3.85 27.10 6.12
N SER A 657 -4.16 27.44 7.35
CA SER A 657 -3.66 28.67 7.99
C SER A 657 -2.14 28.68 8.12
N GLU A 658 -1.54 27.57 8.61
CA GLU A 658 -0.09 27.47 8.74
C GLU A 658 0.62 27.36 7.37
N SER A 659 -0.01 26.68 6.40
CA SER A 659 0.48 26.62 5.02
C SER A 659 0.46 28.00 4.37
N PHE A 660 -0.60 28.78 4.59
CA PHE A 660 -0.69 30.17 4.10
C PHE A 660 0.39 31.06 4.71
N ARG A 661 0.67 30.93 6.01
CA ARG A 661 1.77 31.67 6.66
C ARG A 661 3.12 31.29 6.03
N THR A 662 3.36 30.00 5.78
CA THR A 662 4.57 29.54 5.10
C THR A 662 4.70 30.15 3.71
N LEU A 663 3.59 30.14 2.93
CA LEU A 663 3.53 30.75 1.61
C LEU A 663 3.83 32.24 1.67
N MET A 664 3.24 32.99 2.60
CA MET A 664 3.44 34.42 2.75
C MET A 664 4.90 34.78 3.07
N ILE A 665 5.57 34.04 3.95
CA ILE A 665 7.00 34.20 4.22
C ILE A 665 7.81 33.94 2.94
N GLY A 666 7.51 32.87 2.22
CA GLY A 666 8.18 32.53 0.96
C GLY A 666 7.98 33.58 -0.13
N VAL A 667 6.76 34.05 -0.31
CA VAL A 667 6.42 35.13 -1.28
C VAL A 667 7.12 36.43 -0.89
N SER A 668 7.11 36.81 0.39
CA SER A 668 7.78 38.02 0.85
C SER A 668 9.29 37.94 0.60
N ALA A 669 9.93 36.83 0.93
CA ALA A 669 11.36 36.61 0.64
C ALA A 669 11.64 36.63 -0.88
N GLY A 670 10.77 35.98 -1.66
CA GLY A 670 10.86 35.99 -3.13
C GLY A 670 10.72 37.39 -3.73
N THR A 671 9.80 38.19 -3.22
CA THR A 671 9.60 39.61 -3.66
C THR A 671 10.83 40.48 -3.36
N VAL A 672 11.39 40.36 -2.14
CA VAL A 672 12.65 41.05 -1.80
C VAL A 672 13.79 40.57 -2.69
N GLY A 673 13.88 39.28 -2.96
CA GLY A 673 14.85 38.70 -3.89
C GLY A 673 14.70 39.23 -5.33
N ALA A 674 13.49 39.31 -5.84
CA ALA A 674 13.21 39.90 -7.14
C ALA A 674 13.61 41.40 -7.20
N PHE A 675 13.31 42.16 -6.15
CA PHE A 675 13.74 43.52 -6.04
C PHE A 675 15.27 43.69 -6.06
N LEU A 676 16.02 42.87 -5.29
CA LEU A 676 17.47 42.84 -5.32
C LEU A 676 18.03 42.48 -6.69
N ASN A 677 17.43 41.55 -7.40
CA ASN A 677 17.80 41.22 -8.79
C ASN A 677 17.60 42.40 -9.74
N GLN A 678 16.47 43.08 -9.62
CA GLN A 678 16.18 44.26 -10.43
C GLN A 678 17.16 45.41 -10.11
N LEU A 679 17.46 45.59 -8.82
CA LEU A 679 18.48 46.58 -8.36
C LEU A 679 19.86 46.26 -8.94
N THR A 680 20.29 44.98 -8.93
CA THR A 680 21.52 44.54 -9.58
C THR A 680 21.56 44.95 -11.05
N GLY A 681 20.46 44.75 -11.75
CA GLY A 681 20.32 45.12 -13.15
C GLY A 681 20.45 46.63 -13.39
N LEU A 682 19.81 47.44 -12.56
CA LEU A 682 19.87 48.89 -12.63
C LEU A 682 21.28 49.42 -12.29
N LEU A 683 21.92 48.94 -11.24
CA LEU A 683 23.28 49.32 -10.84
C LEU A 683 24.30 48.94 -11.91
N THR A 684 24.19 47.73 -12.50
CA THR A 684 25.05 47.28 -13.60
C THR A 684 24.91 48.18 -14.83
N LEU A 685 23.68 48.55 -15.18
CA LEU A 685 23.42 49.45 -16.30
C LEU A 685 23.94 50.84 -16.02
N TRP A 686 23.71 51.42 -14.83
CA TRP A 686 24.11 52.78 -14.44
C TRP A 686 25.62 52.92 -14.42
N VAL A 687 26.32 52.06 -13.66
CA VAL A 687 27.80 52.11 -13.59
C VAL A 687 28.41 51.73 -14.94
N GLY A 688 27.81 50.77 -15.67
CA GLY A 688 28.26 50.41 -17.01
C GLY A 688 28.13 51.53 -18.03
N ALA A 689 27.03 52.27 -18.03
CA ALA A 689 26.86 53.47 -18.88
C ALA A 689 27.92 54.54 -18.54
N PHE A 690 28.23 54.73 -17.27
CA PHE A 690 29.29 55.63 -16.84
C PHE A 690 30.67 55.22 -17.38
N LEU A 691 31.01 53.93 -17.35
CA LEU A 691 32.24 53.39 -17.94
C LEU A 691 32.29 53.49 -19.46
N VAL A 692 31.12 53.37 -20.13
CA VAL A 692 31.02 53.57 -21.59
C VAL A 692 31.26 55.01 -21.93
N ILE A 693 30.67 55.96 -21.20
CA ILE A 693 30.90 57.41 -21.44
C ILE A 693 32.41 57.76 -21.19
N LYS A 694 33.08 57.12 -20.26
CA LYS A 694 34.52 57.27 -20.07
C LYS A 694 35.40 56.61 -21.14
N GLY A 695 34.81 55.80 -22.02
CA GLY A 695 35.55 55.07 -23.06
C GLY A 695 36.27 53.76 -22.55
N GLU A 696 36.00 53.34 -21.30
CA GLU A 696 36.57 52.13 -20.73
C GLU A 696 35.85 50.85 -21.17
N LEU A 697 34.62 50.94 -21.70
CA LEU A 697 33.81 49.88 -22.20
C LEU A 697 33.10 50.28 -23.50
N THR A 698 32.80 49.32 -24.37
CA THR A 698 31.91 49.53 -25.51
C THR A 698 30.42 49.25 -25.15
N ILE A 699 29.49 49.74 -25.95
CA ILE A 699 28.04 49.48 -25.76
C ILE A 699 27.76 47.97 -25.87
N GLY A 700 28.35 47.27 -26.86
CA GLY A 700 28.20 45.85 -27.01
C GLY A 700 28.76 45.05 -25.84
N GLN A 701 29.90 45.49 -25.27
CA GLN A 701 30.47 44.86 -24.04
C GLN A 701 29.52 45.02 -22.87
N LEU A 702 28.89 46.22 -22.69
CA LEU A 702 27.92 46.45 -21.63
C LEU A 702 26.70 45.51 -21.76
N ILE A 703 26.18 45.37 -22.98
CA ILE A 703 25.02 44.50 -23.26
C ILE A 703 25.41 43.04 -23.00
N ALA A 704 26.56 42.59 -23.50
CA ALA A 704 27.05 41.23 -23.26
C ALA A 704 27.24 40.95 -21.75
N PHE A 705 27.87 41.86 -21.02
CA PHE A 705 28.05 41.81 -19.59
C PHE A 705 26.71 41.69 -18.85
N ARG A 706 25.71 42.49 -19.26
CA ARG A 706 24.36 42.48 -18.66
C ARG A 706 23.67 41.12 -18.84
N ILE A 707 23.81 40.49 -20.02
CA ILE A 707 23.25 39.15 -20.26
C ILE A 707 24.00 38.10 -19.42
N ILE A 708 25.34 38.12 -19.42
CA ILE A 708 26.18 37.18 -18.68
C ILE A 708 25.93 37.29 -17.16
N SER A 709 25.74 38.53 -16.65
CA SER A 709 25.42 38.76 -15.24
C SER A 709 24.13 38.06 -14.82
N GLY A 710 23.13 37.98 -15.74
CA GLY A 710 21.90 37.24 -15.53
C GLY A 710 22.12 35.73 -15.30
N TYR A 711 23.10 35.14 -16.00
CA TYR A 711 23.47 33.72 -15.85
C TYR A 711 24.21 33.43 -14.53
N VAL A 712 24.71 34.45 -13.84
CA VAL A 712 25.32 34.32 -12.51
C VAL A 712 24.28 34.58 -11.40
N VAL A 713 23.53 35.67 -11.52
CA VAL A 713 22.60 36.10 -10.47
C VAL A 713 21.37 35.18 -10.38
N GLY A 714 20.88 34.67 -11.53
CA GLY A 714 19.74 33.75 -11.61
C GLY A 714 19.94 32.49 -10.77
N PRO A 715 20.98 31.69 -10.98
CA PRO A 715 21.32 30.54 -10.12
C PRO A 715 21.50 30.87 -8.65
N LEU A 716 22.09 32.04 -8.32
CA LEU A 716 22.23 32.48 -6.93
C LEU A 716 20.87 32.74 -6.26
N LEU A 717 19.89 33.28 -7.01
CA LEU A 717 18.50 33.41 -6.54
C LEU A 717 17.84 32.03 -6.33
N ASN A 718 18.08 31.11 -7.27
CA ASN A 718 17.56 29.75 -7.15
C ASN A 718 18.17 29.00 -5.96
N LEU A 719 19.38 29.34 -5.51
CA LEU A 719 19.97 28.81 -4.27
C LEU A 719 19.07 29.08 -3.05
N ALA A 720 18.50 30.30 -2.97
CA ALA A 720 17.63 30.66 -1.85
C ALA A 720 16.33 29.81 -1.83
N THR A 721 15.71 29.61 -3.00
CA THR A 721 14.50 28.75 -3.12
C THR A 721 14.84 27.27 -2.94
N SER A 722 15.98 26.83 -3.46
CA SER A 722 16.49 25.46 -3.28
C SER A 722 16.87 25.17 -1.82
N TRP A 723 17.30 26.17 -1.07
CA TRP A 723 17.55 26.04 0.37
C TRP A 723 16.26 25.72 1.13
N GLN A 724 15.15 26.33 0.75
CA GLN A 724 13.82 25.97 1.31
C GLN A 724 13.47 24.52 1.01
N SER A 725 13.65 24.08 -0.23
CA SER A 725 13.44 22.68 -0.64
C SER A 725 14.37 21.74 0.14
N PHE A 726 15.64 22.13 0.36
CA PHE A 726 16.59 21.37 1.16
C PHE A 726 16.13 21.20 2.61
N GLN A 727 15.57 22.24 3.24
CA GLN A 727 15.02 22.13 4.59
C GLN A 727 13.81 21.17 4.64
N GLY A 728 12.94 21.19 3.62
CA GLY A 728 11.86 20.25 3.47
C GLY A 728 12.36 18.81 3.36
N VAL A 729 13.36 18.58 2.51
CA VAL A 729 14.00 17.26 2.34
C VAL A 729 14.70 16.78 3.61
N ALA A 730 15.36 17.67 4.35
CA ALA A 730 15.97 17.31 5.63
C ALA A 730 14.92 16.79 6.62
N LEU A 731 13.73 17.40 6.65
CA LEU A 731 12.60 16.92 7.45
C LEU A 731 12.05 15.58 6.91
N SER A 732 11.92 15.44 5.59
CA SER A 732 11.50 14.17 4.95
C SER A 732 12.48 13.05 5.24
N MET A 733 13.80 13.32 5.24
CA MET A 733 14.83 12.37 5.64
C MET A 733 14.73 11.96 7.11
N GLU A 734 14.50 12.92 8.01
CA GLU A 734 14.26 12.64 9.42
C GLU A 734 13.07 11.69 9.64
N ARG A 735 11.98 11.87 8.88
CA ARG A 735 10.80 11.01 8.94
C ARG A 735 11.01 9.64 8.30
N LEU A 736 11.69 9.58 7.15
CA LEU A 736 11.97 8.33 6.48
C LEU A 736 13.02 7.49 7.24
N SER A 737 13.92 8.13 7.99
CA SER A 737 14.92 7.45 8.81
C SER A 737 14.29 6.49 9.82
N ASP A 738 13.05 6.76 10.26
CA ASP A 738 12.30 5.86 11.15
C ASP A 738 12.03 4.49 10.52
N VAL A 739 11.84 4.47 9.20
CA VAL A 739 11.64 3.22 8.46
C VAL A 739 12.98 2.58 8.11
N VAL A 740 13.91 3.36 7.56
CA VAL A 740 15.17 2.84 6.99
C VAL A 740 16.19 2.45 8.05
N ASP A 741 16.23 3.17 9.17
CA ASP A 741 17.16 2.89 10.29
C ASP A 741 16.62 1.83 11.25
N ALA A 742 15.34 1.40 11.12
CA ALA A 742 14.79 0.32 11.92
C ALA A 742 15.46 -1.01 11.55
N ASN A 743 15.75 -1.83 12.55
CA ASN A 743 16.40 -3.14 12.33
C ASN A 743 15.43 -4.07 11.59
N ALA A 744 15.88 -4.59 10.45
CA ALA A 744 15.12 -5.58 9.69
C ALA A 744 15.22 -6.97 10.35
N GLU A 745 14.15 -7.78 10.22
CA GLU A 745 14.23 -9.22 10.46
C GLU A 745 15.19 -9.86 9.43
N GLY A 746 15.99 -10.82 9.85
CA GLY A 746 16.94 -11.49 8.95
C GLY A 746 18.09 -10.58 8.57
N SER A 747 18.65 -9.81 9.53
CA SER A 747 19.88 -9.02 9.33
C SER A 747 21.05 -9.91 8.90
N ASP A 748 22.15 -9.29 8.42
CA ASP A 748 23.33 -10.01 7.91
C ASP A 748 23.87 -11.06 8.90
N ASP A 749 23.65 -10.86 10.22
CA ASP A 749 23.98 -11.84 11.26
C ASP A 749 23.09 -13.10 11.23
N GLU A 750 21.89 -13.03 10.65
CA GLU A 750 21.00 -14.20 10.51
C GLU A 750 21.30 -15.02 9.24
N MET A 751 21.99 -14.46 8.23
CA MET A 751 22.46 -15.25 7.09
C MET A 751 23.52 -16.28 7.48
N ASP A 752 24.22 -16.04 8.58
CA ASP A 752 25.19 -16.96 9.15
C ASP A 752 24.55 -18.01 10.09
N GLN A 753 23.24 -17.92 10.38
CA GLN A 753 22.52 -18.90 11.17
C GLN A 753 22.23 -20.16 10.36
N LEU A 754 22.18 -21.31 11.06
CA LEU A 754 21.89 -22.60 10.45
C LEU A 754 20.45 -22.65 9.90
N PRO A 755 20.23 -23.15 8.67
CA PRO A 755 18.88 -23.39 8.20
C PRO A 755 18.20 -24.49 9.03
N MET A 756 16.89 -24.34 9.25
CA MET A 756 16.07 -25.39 9.92
C MET A 756 16.06 -26.64 9.05
N PRO A 757 16.44 -27.81 9.59
CA PRO A 757 16.21 -29.09 8.90
C PRO A 757 14.72 -29.34 8.61
N PRO A 758 14.36 -30.32 7.76
CA PRO A 758 12.96 -30.70 7.58
C PRO A 758 12.31 -31.02 8.92
N ILE A 759 11.23 -30.29 9.26
CA ILE A 759 10.52 -30.40 10.54
C ILE A 759 9.84 -31.76 10.64
N ALA A 760 10.09 -32.50 11.76
CA ALA A 760 9.31 -33.66 12.16
C ALA A 760 8.06 -33.24 12.97
N GLY A 761 8.16 -32.18 13.77
CA GLY A 761 7.02 -31.53 14.41
C GLY A 761 6.97 -31.64 15.93
N GLU A 762 8.03 -32.06 16.61
CA GLU A 762 8.10 -31.95 18.07
C GLU A 762 8.26 -30.50 18.49
N VAL A 763 7.46 -30.03 19.44
CA VAL A 763 7.49 -28.64 19.93
C VAL A 763 7.62 -28.62 21.46
N VAL A 764 8.63 -27.87 21.95
CA VAL A 764 8.89 -27.74 23.38
C VAL A 764 9.00 -26.27 23.77
N PHE A 765 8.18 -25.85 24.72
CA PHE A 765 8.27 -24.54 25.38
C PHE A 765 8.92 -24.72 26.75
N GLN A 766 9.96 -23.94 27.07
CA GLN A 766 10.72 -24.01 28.33
C GLN A 766 10.78 -22.63 28.96
N ASP A 767 10.04 -22.44 30.06
CA ASP A 767 9.98 -21.21 30.86
C ASP A 767 9.79 -19.93 30.00
N VAL A 768 8.88 -20.01 29.03
CA VAL A 768 8.68 -18.94 28.05
C VAL A 768 7.89 -17.80 28.68
N GLU A 769 8.49 -16.61 28.62
CA GLU A 769 7.88 -15.34 29.06
C GLU A 769 7.85 -14.34 27.91
N PHE A 770 6.73 -13.58 27.83
CA PHE A 770 6.56 -12.55 26.81
C PHE A 770 5.63 -11.43 27.25
N ARG A 771 5.98 -10.19 26.86
CA ARG A 771 5.12 -9.01 26.91
C ARG A 771 5.26 -8.19 25.63
N PHE A 772 4.22 -7.49 25.22
CA PHE A 772 4.27 -6.64 24.03
C PHE A 772 5.13 -5.39 24.24
N ASN A 773 5.10 -4.81 25.46
CA ASN A 773 5.90 -3.65 25.85
C ASN A 773 6.50 -3.88 27.23
N GLU A 774 7.68 -3.37 27.48
CA GLU A 774 8.38 -3.49 28.77
C GLU A 774 7.59 -2.93 29.96
N SER A 775 6.72 -1.92 29.70
CA SER A 775 5.83 -1.34 30.70
C SER A 775 4.51 -2.12 30.89
N SER A 776 4.24 -3.14 30.06
CA SER A 776 3.01 -3.93 30.15
C SER A 776 3.21 -5.17 31.03
N PRO A 777 2.14 -5.72 31.64
CA PRO A 777 2.25 -6.99 32.34
C PRO A 777 2.62 -8.12 31.37
N LEU A 778 3.18 -9.21 31.91
CA LEU A 778 3.45 -10.43 31.14
C LEU A 778 2.13 -10.95 30.54
N VAL A 779 2.12 -11.20 29.25
CA VAL A 779 1.00 -11.80 28.52
C VAL A 779 1.18 -13.32 28.44
N VAL A 780 2.43 -13.78 28.40
CA VAL A 780 2.82 -15.18 28.55
C VAL A 780 3.77 -15.24 29.75
N ASN A 781 3.46 -16.09 30.70
CA ASN A 781 4.15 -16.14 31.99
C ASN A 781 4.58 -17.59 32.31
N SER A 782 5.88 -17.86 32.21
CA SER A 782 6.54 -19.13 32.50
C SER A 782 5.81 -20.33 31.89
N VAL A 783 5.48 -20.27 30.59
CA VAL A 783 4.76 -21.34 29.90
C VAL A 783 5.71 -22.50 29.59
N ASN A 784 5.34 -23.70 30.07
CA ASN A 784 6.06 -24.95 29.88
C ASN A 784 5.14 -26.03 29.34
N PHE A 785 5.44 -26.60 28.17
CA PHE A 785 4.77 -27.79 27.62
C PHE A 785 5.64 -28.47 26.57
N MET A 786 5.31 -29.72 26.31
CA MET A 786 5.89 -30.53 25.25
C MET A 786 4.77 -31.16 24.41
N VAL A 787 4.92 -31.08 23.11
CA VAL A 787 4.00 -31.68 22.12
C VAL A 787 4.82 -32.63 21.26
N PRO A 788 4.48 -33.91 21.20
CA PRO A 788 5.16 -34.86 20.32
C PRO A 788 4.86 -34.60 18.85
N ALA A 789 5.77 -35.02 17.97
CA ALA A 789 5.58 -34.93 16.54
C ALA A 789 4.31 -35.67 16.08
N GLY A 790 3.54 -35.06 15.19
CA GLY A 790 2.31 -35.66 14.62
C GLY A 790 1.07 -35.51 15.51
N ALA A 791 1.14 -34.83 16.66
CA ALA A 791 0.00 -34.66 17.56
C ALA A 791 -0.96 -33.55 17.09
N PHE A 792 -2.25 -33.78 17.25
CA PHE A 792 -3.31 -32.77 17.13
C PHE A 792 -3.60 -32.15 18.50
N VAL A 793 -3.25 -30.86 18.66
CA VAL A 793 -3.28 -30.17 19.96
C VAL A 793 -4.35 -29.09 19.96
N GLY A 794 -5.28 -29.18 20.92
CA GLY A 794 -6.26 -28.14 21.20
C GLY A 794 -5.73 -27.10 22.19
N ILE A 795 -5.85 -25.81 21.92
CA ILE A 795 -5.52 -24.74 22.88
C ILE A 795 -6.78 -23.98 23.24
N VAL A 796 -7.09 -23.97 24.53
CA VAL A 796 -8.34 -23.39 25.04
C VAL A 796 -8.09 -22.46 26.21
N GLY A 797 -9.09 -21.66 26.56
CA GLY A 797 -9.04 -20.68 27.64
C GLY A 797 -9.91 -19.46 27.35
N ARG A 798 -10.12 -18.63 28.35
CA ARG A 798 -10.89 -17.40 28.22
C ARG A 798 -10.25 -16.41 27.22
N SER A 799 -11.05 -15.48 26.69
CA SER A 799 -10.50 -14.39 25.88
C SER A 799 -9.45 -13.60 26.68
N GLY A 800 -8.32 -13.26 26.07
CA GLY A 800 -7.20 -12.59 26.75
C GLY A 800 -6.28 -13.51 27.58
N SER A 801 -6.45 -14.85 27.58
CA SER A 801 -5.58 -15.77 28.34
C SER A 801 -4.19 -16.00 27.72
N GLY A 802 -3.86 -15.39 26.58
CA GLY A 802 -2.53 -15.50 25.95
C GLY A 802 -2.40 -16.57 24.83
N LYS A 803 -3.46 -17.31 24.49
CA LYS A 803 -3.46 -18.39 23.47
C LYS A 803 -2.83 -18.00 22.14
N SER A 804 -3.38 -16.96 21.49
CA SER A 804 -2.89 -16.47 20.20
C SER A 804 -1.47 -15.92 20.31
N THR A 805 -1.11 -15.36 21.47
CA THR A 805 0.25 -14.85 21.72
C THR A 805 1.27 -15.98 21.77
N VAL A 806 1.00 -17.06 22.49
CA VAL A 806 1.87 -18.26 22.52
C VAL A 806 2.11 -18.79 21.11
N MET A 807 1.06 -18.86 20.29
CA MET A 807 1.18 -19.35 18.91
C MET A 807 1.87 -18.37 17.95
N LYS A 808 1.89 -17.08 18.23
CA LYS A 808 2.68 -16.10 17.48
C LYS A 808 4.18 -16.16 17.80
N LEU A 809 4.57 -16.70 18.94
CA LEU A 809 5.97 -16.94 19.31
C LEU A 809 6.59 -18.10 18.54
N LEU A 810 5.83 -19.14 18.21
CA LEU A 810 6.31 -20.35 17.54
C LEU A 810 6.89 -20.07 16.13
N PRO A 811 6.24 -19.29 15.24
CA PRO A 811 6.83 -18.88 13.97
C PRO A 811 7.77 -17.68 14.09
N ARG A 812 8.16 -17.31 15.32
CA ARG A 812 9.03 -16.14 15.60
C ARG A 812 8.48 -14.82 15.02
N LEU A 813 7.14 -14.63 15.05
CA LEU A 813 6.54 -13.30 14.75
C LEU A 813 6.89 -12.30 15.86
N TYR A 814 7.10 -12.84 17.09
CA TYR A 814 7.70 -12.15 18.23
C TYR A 814 8.75 -13.06 18.84
N ALA A 815 9.79 -12.47 19.41
CA ALA A 815 10.79 -13.22 20.18
C ALA A 815 10.39 -13.26 21.66
N PRO A 816 10.54 -14.39 22.37
CA PRO A 816 10.33 -14.47 23.81
C PRO A 816 11.31 -13.58 24.56
N GLU A 817 10.88 -13.01 25.68
CA GLU A 817 11.72 -12.19 26.56
C GLU A 817 12.64 -13.06 27.44
N ALA A 818 12.11 -14.15 27.93
CA ALA A 818 12.86 -15.18 28.68
C ALA A 818 12.41 -16.57 28.21
N GLY A 819 13.19 -17.58 28.56
CA GLY A 819 12.98 -18.97 28.18
C GLY A 819 13.40 -19.25 26.73
N ARG A 820 13.01 -20.43 26.23
CA ARG A 820 13.32 -20.87 24.87
C ARG A 820 12.22 -21.74 24.28
N ILE A 821 12.11 -21.71 22.94
CA ILE A 821 11.19 -22.53 22.17
C ILE A 821 12.03 -23.41 21.26
N LEU A 822 11.80 -24.72 21.35
CA LEU A 822 12.49 -25.70 20.53
C LEU A 822 11.51 -26.36 19.56
N ILE A 823 11.97 -26.57 18.34
CA ILE A 823 11.30 -27.42 17.34
C ILE A 823 12.30 -28.53 16.99
N ASP A 824 11.89 -29.80 17.19
CA ASP A 824 12.75 -30.97 16.99
C ASP A 824 14.10 -30.87 17.71
N GLY A 825 14.10 -30.28 18.93
CA GLY A 825 15.29 -30.06 19.74
C GLY A 825 16.13 -28.83 19.35
N TYR A 826 15.81 -28.10 18.27
CA TYR A 826 16.52 -26.92 17.83
C TYR A 826 15.88 -25.65 18.38
N ASP A 827 16.67 -24.77 18.97
CA ASP A 827 16.21 -23.45 19.44
C ASP A 827 15.92 -22.54 18.24
N ILE A 828 14.65 -22.14 18.08
CA ILE A 828 14.19 -21.32 16.95
C ILE A 828 14.89 -19.97 16.86
N ASN A 829 15.41 -19.42 17.96
CA ASN A 829 16.13 -18.14 17.98
C ASN A 829 17.54 -18.24 17.35
N LYS A 830 18.08 -19.43 17.19
CA LYS A 830 19.42 -19.70 16.63
C LYS A 830 19.37 -20.13 15.16
N LEU A 831 18.17 -20.25 14.60
CA LEU A 831 17.95 -20.72 13.24
C LEU A 831 17.59 -19.57 12.29
N GLN A 832 17.88 -19.78 11.02
CA GLN A 832 17.50 -18.84 9.97
C GLN A 832 15.96 -18.72 9.91
N LEU A 833 15.45 -17.52 10.14
CA LEU A 833 14.02 -17.22 10.26
C LEU A 833 13.18 -17.69 9.06
N SER A 834 13.66 -17.44 7.84
CA SER A 834 12.97 -17.83 6.60
C SER A 834 12.84 -19.34 6.45
N SER A 835 13.83 -20.12 6.91
CA SER A 835 13.81 -21.60 6.84
C SER A 835 12.83 -22.21 7.84
N VAL A 836 12.61 -21.56 8.99
CA VAL A 836 11.59 -21.95 9.99
C VAL A 836 10.19 -21.64 9.45
N ARG A 837 9.93 -20.39 9.07
CA ARG A 837 8.59 -19.94 8.64
C ARG A 837 8.05 -20.65 7.39
N ARG A 838 8.94 -21.03 6.45
CA ARG A 838 8.52 -21.78 5.25
C ARG A 838 7.96 -23.18 5.54
N GLN A 839 8.31 -23.77 6.67
CA GLN A 839 7.87 -25.11 7.05
C GLN A 839 6.66 -25.11 7.99
N ILE A 840 6.22 -23.93 8.43
CA ILE A 840 5.07 -23.75 9.33
C ILE A 840 3.91 -23.15 8.55
N GLY A 841 2.76 -23.81 8.54
CA GLY A 841 1.51 -23.29 8.02
C GLY A 841 0.78 -22.50 9.11
N ILE A 842 0.27 -21.31 8.77
CA ILE A 842 -0.43 -20.46 9.75
C ILE A 842 -1.71 -19.93 9.15
N VAL A 843 -2.82 -20.12 9.88
CA VAL A 843 -4.08 -19.42 9.60
C VAL A 843 -4.36 -18.49 10.78
N PRO A 844 -4.15 -17.18 10.65
CA PRO A 844 -4.40 -16.22 11.71
C PRO A 844 -5.90 -15.98 11.92
N GLN A 845 -6.26 -15.47 13.10
CA GLN A 845 -7.63 -15.14 13.49
C GLN A 845 -8.32 -14.22 12.47
N ASP A 846 -7.67 -13.14 12.10
CA ASP A 846 -8.11 -12.22 11.05
C ASP A 846 -7.44 -12.57 9.73
N SER A 847 -8.05 -13.52 9.00
CA SER A 847 -7.52 -13.97 7.71
C SER A 847 -7.74 -12.95 6.62
N LEU A 848 -6.69 -12.23 6.24
CA LEU A 848 -6.71 -11.24 5.17
C LEU A 848 -6.55 -11.91 3.81
N LEU A 849 -7.43 -11.55 2.88
CA LEU A 849 -7.30 -11.90 1.47
C LEU A 849 -6.86 -10.66 0.68
N PHE A 850 -5.98 -10.88 -0.28
CA PHE A 850 -5.49 -9.84 -1.18
C PHE A 850 -6.43 -9.67 -2.37
N GLU A 851 -6.47 -8.47 -2.92
CA GLU A 851 -7.14 -8.21 -4.19
C GLU A 851 -6.54 -9.10 -5.29
N GLY A 852 -7.38 -9.76 -6.07
CA GLY A 852 -6.95 -10.72 -7.09
C GLY A 852 -7.94 -11.84 -7.26
N THR A 853 -7.52 -12.96 -7.84
CA THR A 853 -8.37 -14.14 -7.99
C THR A 853 -8.36 -15.01 -6.72
N ILE A 854 -9.37 -15.87 -6.57
CA ILE A 854 -9.39 -16.87 -5.50
C ILE A 854 -8.18 -17.80 -5.62
N ARG A 855 -7.83 -18.19 -6.86
CA ARG A 855 -6.64 -18.99 -7.16
C ARG A 855 -5.37 -18.34 -6.62
N ASP A 856 -5.16 -17.03 -6.92
CA ASP A 856 -3.96 -16.31 -6.48
C ASP A 856 -3.90 -16.23 -4.95
N ASN A 857 -5.05 -16.11 -4.30
CA ASN A 857 -5.13 -16.10 -2.84
C ASN A 857 -4.83 -17.46 -2.20
N ILE A 858 -5.26 -18.57 -2.79
CA ILE A 858 -4.93 -19.92 -2.30
C ILE A 858 -3.45 -20.21 -2.57
N ALA A 859 -2.96 -19.91 -3.78
CA ALA A 859 -1.59 -20.18 -4.22
C ALA A 859 -0.56 -19.12 -3.75
N LEU A 860 -0.92 -18.20 -2.84
CA LEU A 860 -0.07 -17.09 -2.41
C LEU A 860 1.33 -17.52 -1.95
N THR A 861 1.43 -18.63 -1.25
CA THR A 861 2.70 -19.19 -0.73
C THR A 861 3.37 -20.16 -1.70
N SER A 862 2.62 -20.66 -2.68
CA SER A 862 3.06 -21.67 -3.65
C SER A 862 2.50 -21.35 -5.03
N PRO A 863 2.98 -20.29 -5.69
CA PRO A 863 2.41 -19.77 -6.95
C PRO A 863 2.56 -20.76 -8.12
N ASP A 864 3.50 -21.70 -8.05
CA ASP A 864 3.77 -22.71 -9.07
C ASP A 864 2.91 -23.97 -8.92
N SER A 865 1.99 -24.01 -7.93
CA SER A 865 1.10 -25.15 -7.70
C SER A 865 0.14 -25.41 -8.87
N THR A 866 -0.10 -26.68 -9.15
CA THR A 866 -1.03 -27.11 -10.20
C THR A 866 -2.48 -26.78 -9.83
N SER A 867 -3.36 -26.77 -10.82
CA SER A 867 -4.79 -26.54 -10.58
C SER A 867 -5.41 -27.65 -9.73
N GLU A 868 -4.92 -28.89 -9.89
CA GLU A 868 -5.36 -30.08 -9.15
C GLU A 868 -5.01 -29.93 -7.66
N GLU A 869 -3.78 -29.53 -7.32
CA GLU A 869 -3.34 -29.29 -5.93
C GLU A 869 -4.18 -28.20 -5.27
N ILE A 870 -4.46 -27.09 -5.98
CA ILE A 870 -5.29 -26.00 -5.48
C ILE A 870 -6.72 -26.47 -5.20
N VAL A 871 -7.28 -27.29 -6.08
CA VAL A 871 -8.63 -27.86 -5.92
C VAL A 871 -8.67 -28.82 -4.73
N GLU A 872 -7.68 -29.68 -4.57
CA GLU A 872 -7.61 -30.60 -3.41
C GLU A 872 -7.47 -29.82 -2.09
N ALA A 873 -6.62 -28.80 -2.02
CA ALA A 873 -6.52 -27.95 -0.85
C ALA A 873 -7.86 -27.23 -0.54
N ALA A 874 -8.58 -26.79 -1.58
CA ALA A 874 -9.88 -26.17 -1.43
C ALA A 874 -10.96 -27.16 -0.96
N LYS A 875 -10.90 -28.43 -1.36
CA LYS A 875 -11.81 -29.49 -0.88
C LYS A 875 -11.56 -29.79 0.60
N VAL A 876 -10.31 -29.89 1.02
CA VAL A 876 -9.96 -30.09 2.44
C VAL A 876 -10.55 -28.96 3.29
N ALA A 877 -10.46 -27.72 2.84
CA ALA A 877 -11.01 -26.56 3.51
C ALA A 877 -12.54 -26.38 3.31
N CYS A 878 -13.26 -27.31 2.67
CA CYS A 878 -14.68 -27.19 2.31
C CYS A 878 -14.98 -25.89 1.54
N SER A 879 -14.02 -25.39 0.75
CA SER A 879 -14.19 -24.16 -0.01
C SER A 879 -14.52 -24.41 -1.48
N HIS A 880 -14.27 -25.61 -2.00
CA HIS A 880 -14.47 -25.95 -3.41
C HIS A 880 -15.89 -25.69 -3.90
N ASP A 881 -16.90 -26.13 -3.15
CA ASP A 881 -18.30 -26.06 -3.60
C ASP A 881 -18.77 -24.62 -3.78
N PHE A 882 -18.57 -23.76 -2.77
CA PHE A 882 -18.97 -22.36 -2.90
C PHE A 882 -18.13 -21.61 -3.95
N ILE A 883 -16.83 -21.99 -4.12
CA ILE A 883 -15.98 -21.40 -5.17
C ILE A 883 -16.59 -21.75 -6.54
N MET A 884 -17.04 -22.99 -6.70
CA MET A 884 -17.68 -23.44 -7.93
C MET A 884 -19.06 -22.84 -8.16
N GLU A 885 -19.74 -22.37 -7.12
CA GLU A 885 -20.98 -21.59 -7.22
C GLU A 885 -20.73 -20.14 -7.67
N MET A 886 -19.53 -19.62 -7.52
CA MET A 886 -19.19 -18.27 -7.98
C MET A 886 -19.07 -18.21 -9.51
N PRO A 887 -19.42 -17.08 -10.14
CA PRO A 887 -19.48 -16.99 -11.61
C PRO A 887 -18.18 -17.36 -12.33
N GLY A 888 -17.03 -16.98 -11.78
CA GLY A 888 -15.71 -17.26 -12.34
C GLY A 888 -15.00 -18.48 -11.74
N GLY A 889 -15.63 -19.23 -10.80
CA GLY A 889 -14.96 -20.30 -10.08
C GLY A 889 -13.68 -19.80 -9.41
N TYR A 890 -12.56 -20.49 -9.58
CA TYR A 890 -11.24 -20.09 -9.05
C TYR A 890 -10.68 -18.80 -9.66
N ALA A 891 -11.15 -18.40 -10.85
CA ALA A 891 -10.79 -17.13 -11.48
C ALA A 891 -11.67 -15.95 -11.00
N SER A 892 -12.62 -16.19 -10.09
CA SER A 892 -13.41 -15.11 -9.51
C SER A 892 -12.51 -14.10 -8.81
N ARG A 893 -12.67 -12.82 -9.16
CA ARG A 893 -11.94 -11.73 -8.53
C ARG A 893 -12.61 -11.37 -7.21
N ILE A 894 -11.80 -11.20 -6.21
CA ILE A 894 -12.18 -10.68 -4.90
C ILE A 894 -11.56 -9.30 -4.69
N GLY A 895 -12.34 -8.40 -4.12
CA GLY A 895 -11.87 -7.05 -3.84
C GLY A 895 -10.96 -6.98 -2.61
N GLU A 896 -10.56 -5.76 -2.28
CA GLU A 896 -9.71 -5.47 -1.12
C GLU A 896 -10.26 -6.13 0.16
N ARG A 897 -9.38 -6.77 0.93
CA ARG A 897 -9.71 -7.51 2.17
C ARG A 897 -10.76 -8.61 2.00
N GLY A 898 -10.90 -9.15 0.79
CA GLY A 898 -11.89 -10.20 0.53
C GLY A 898 -13.32 -9.65 0.40
N ALA A 899 -13.48 -8.40 -0.07
CA ALA A 899 -14.79 -7.82 -0.33
C ALA A 899 -15.57 -8.71 -1.32
N GLY A 900 -16.85 -8.92 -1.03
CA GLY A 900 -17.72 -9.82 -1.79
C GLY A 900 -17.82 -11.26 -1.25
N LEU A 901 -17.02 -11.60 -0.21
CA LEU A 901 -17.07 -12.90 0.46
C LEU A 901 -17.63 -12.77 1.88
N SER A 902 -18.36 -13.79 2.33
CA SER A 902 -18.74 -13.90 3.73
C SER A 902 -17.53 -14.18 4.63
N GLY A 903 -17.65 -13.94 5.95
CA GLY A 903 -16.57 -14.25 6.91
C GLY A 903 -16.11 -15.70 6.84
N GLY A 904 -17.03 -16.66 6.80
CA GLY A 904 -16.73 -18.06 6.70
C GLY A 904 -16.11 -18.46 5.36
N GLN A 905 -16.48 -17.82 4.25
CA GLN A 905 -15.83 -18.04 2.95
C GLN A 905 -14.37 -17.56 2.97
N ARG A 906 -14.10 -16.37 3.57
CA ARG A 906 -12.71 -15.88 3.73
C ARG A 906 -11.87 -16.83 4.56
N GLN A 907 -12.39 -17.32 5.70
CA GLN A 907 -11.67 -18.28 6.55
C GLN A 907 -11.37 -19.58 5.80
N ARG A 908 -12.32 -20.15 5.07
CA ARG A 908 -12.09 -21.38 4.30
C ARG A 908 -11.04 -21.22 3.19
N ILE A 909 -10.98 -20.07 2.51
CA ILE A 909 -9.91 -19.76 1.54
C ILE A 909 -8.56 -19.65 2.24
N ALA A 910 -8.49 -19.03 3.42
CA ALA A 910 -7.25 -18.93 4.18
C ALA A 910 -6.77 -20.31 4.69
N ILE A 911 -7.70 -21.19 5.09
CA ILE A 911 -7.38 -22.59 5.42
C ILE A 911 -6.84 -23.30 4.18
N ALA A 912 -7.49 -23.17 3.00
CA ALA A 912 -7.01 -23.77 1.76
C ALA A 912 -5.59 -23.31 1.39
N ARG A 913 -5.26 -22.03 1.62
CA ARG A 913 -3.90 -21.46 1.46
C ARG A 913 -2.87 -22.19 2.33
N ALA A 914 -3.18 -22.42 3.60
CA ALA A 914 -2.28 -23.11 4.53
C ALA A 914 -2.18 -24.61 4.21
N VAL A 915 -3.27 -25.24 3.77
CA VAL A 915 -3.31 -26.65 3.36
C VAL A 915 -2.44 -26.90 2.13
N LEU A 916 -2.49 -26.00 1.13
CA LEU A 916 -1.72 -26.11 -0.11
C LEU A 916 -0.20 -26.18 0.16
N GLN A 917 0.28 -25.51 1.20
CA GLN A 917 1.69 -25.54 1.61
C GLN A 917 2.12 -26.91 2.14
N SER A 918 1.16 -27.79 2.55
CA SER A 918 1.39 -29.13 3.13
C SER A 918 2.42 -29.13 4.27
N PRO A 919 2.29 -28.23 5.27
CA PRO A 919 3.29 -28.07 6.31
C PRO A 919 3.28 -29.26 7.28
N LYS A 920 4.45 -29.57 7.88
CA LYS A 920 4.55 -30.56 8.97
C LYS A 920 4.14 -30.00 10.34
N LEU A 921 4.04 -28.67 10.44
CA LEU A 921 3.53 -27.98 11.61
C LEU A 921 2.50 -26.94 11.17
N LEU A 922 1.25 -27.09 11.61
CA LEU A 922 0.13 -26.23 11.23
C LEU A 922 -0.43 -25.52 12.47
N ILE A 923 -0.64 -24.22 12.38
CA ILE A 923 -1.23 -23.37 13.43
C ILE A 923 -2.54 -22.77 12.91
N LEU A 924 -3.63 -23.04 13.63
CA LEU A 924 -4.97 -22.55 13.31
C LEU A 924 -5.45 -21.68 14.49
N ASP A 925 -5.38 -20.35 14.34
CA ASP A 925 -5.79 -19.39 15.38
C ASP A 925 -7.21 -18.90 15.12
N GLU A 926 -8.20 -19.48 15.82
CA GLU A 926 -9.64 -19.22 15.65
C GLU A 926 -10.11 -19.23 14.17
N ALA A 927 -9.45 -20.07 13.36
CA ALA A 927 -9.60 -20.10 11.91
C ALA A 927 -11.00 -20.54 11.43
N THR A 928 -11.84 -21.06 12.32
CA THR A 928 -13.18 -21.58 12.05
C THR A 928 -14.29 -20.80 12.75
N SER A 929 -13.96 -19.70 13.43
CA SER A 929 -14.91 -18.94 14.27
C SER A 929 -16.12 -18.38 13.51
N ALA A 930 -15.99 -18.05 12.23
CA ALA A 930 -17.04 -17.55 11.36
C ALA A 930 -17.79 -18.67 10.57
N LEU A 931 -17.52 -19.96 10.88
CA LEU A 931 -18.17 -21.09 10.23
C LEU A 931 -19.38 -21.55 11.06
N ASP A 932 -20.41 -22.05 10.36
CA ASP A 932 -21.47 -22.81 11.00
C ASP A 932 -20.93 -24.14 11.53
N TYR A 933 -21.64 -24.75 12.48
CA TYR A 933 -21.22 -25.94 13.20
C TYR A 933 -20.93 -27.15 12.28
N LEU A 934 -21.77 -27.35 11.25
CA LEU A 934 -21.61 -28.49 10.33
C LEU A 934 -20.37 -28.33 9.46
N THR A 935 -20.19 -27.15 8.90
CA THR A 935 -19.00 -26.83 8.08
C THR A 935 -17.72 -26.87 8.91
N GLU A 936 -17.71 -26.31 10.12
CA GLU A 936 -16.56 -26.40 11.03
C GLU A 936 -16.17 -27.83 11.33
N ARG A 937 -17.13 -28.66 11.73
CA ARG A 937 -16.91 -30.10 12.00
C ARG A 937 -16.30 -30.79 10.78
N GLN A 938 -16.83 -30.54 9.58
CA GLN A 938 -16.33 -31.17 8.36
C GLN A 938 -14.89 -30.71 8.03
N VAL A 939 -14.60 -29.41 8.18
CA VAL A 939 -13.24 -28.86 8.00
C VAL A 939 -12.26 -29.52 8.97
N CYS A 940 -12.62 -29.63 10.26
CA CYS A 940 -11.76 -30.28 11.25
C CYS A 940 -11.49 -31.76 10.93
N LEU A 941 -12.51 -32.49 10.50
CA LEU A 941 -12.34 -33.90 10.09
C LEU A 941 -11.44 -34.02 8.86
N ASN A 942 -11.61 -33.15 7.89
CA ASN A 942 -10.78 -33.11 6.67
C ASN A 942 -9.32 -32.76 7.02
N LEU A 943 -9.11 -31.75 7.88
CA LEU A 943 -7.78 -31.33 8.34
C LEU A 943 -7.08 -32.47 9.12
N LYS A 944 -7.79 -33.17 10.02
CA LYS A 944 -7.23 -34.30 10.75
C LYS A 944 -6.75 -35.41 9.83
N ARG A 945 -7.50 -35.70 8.76
CA ARG A 945 -7.11 -36.68 7.74
C ARG A 945 -5.96 -36.21 6.86
N ALA A 946 -6.02 -34.97 6.39
CA ALA A 946 -5.02 -34.39 5.50
C ALA A 946 -3.66 -34.20 6.17
N PHE A 947 -3.65 -33.96 7.48
CA PHE A 947 -2.45 -33.73 8.30
C PHE A 947 -2.14 -34.87 9.27
N GLU A 948 -2.57 -36.10 8.95
CA GLU A 948 -2.17 -37.30 9.71
C GLU A 948 -0.64 -37.44 9.70
N GLY A 949 -0.02 -37.53 10.89
CA GLY A 949 1.44 -37.49 11.06
C GLY A 949 2.09 -36.10 10.97
N SER A 950 1.32 -35.03 10.95
CA SER A 950 1.79 -33.63 11.09
C SER A 950 1.27 -33.04 12.38
N THR A 951 2.06 -32.16 13.03
CA THR A 951 1.66 -31.51 14.28
C THR A 951 0.73 -30.34 13.99
N VAL A 952 -0.46 -30.32 14.61
CA VAL A 952 -1.48 -29.31 14.41
C VAL A 952 -1.84 -28.64 15.73
N PHE A 953 -1.67 -27.34 15.82
CA PHE A 953 -2.17 -26.52 16.91
C PHE A 953 -3.49 -25.85 16.51
N PHE A 954 -4.55 -26.12 17.26
CA PHE A 954 -5.88 -25.62 16.98
C PHE A 954 -6.40 -24.78 18.15
N ILE A 955 -6.42 -23.47 17.98
CA ILE A 955 -7.01 -22.56 18.96
C ILE A 955 -8.49 -22.40 18.62
N THR A 956 -9.35 -22.71 19.57
CA THR A 956 -10.80 -22.55 19.41
C THR A 956 -11.48 -22.19 20.73
N HIS A 957 -12.62 -21.51 20.60
CA HIS A 957 -13.55 -21.31 21.71
C HIS A 957 -14.62 -22.42 21.79
N ARG A 958 -14.75 -23.29 20.76
CA ARG A 958 -15.73 -24.37 20.72
C ARG A 958 -15.07 -25.68 21.12
N LEU A 959 -15.32 -26.13 22.36
CA LEU A 959 -14.67 -27.31 22.92
C LEU A 959 -15.06 -28.63 22.22
N SER A 960 -16.25 -28.69 21.62
CA SER A 960 -16.69 -29.86 20.83
C SER A 960 -15.79 -30.18 19.66
N THR A 961 -15.09 -29.20 19.10
CA THR A 961 -14.20 -29.32 17.93
C THR A 961 -12.90 -30.04 18.25
N ILE A 962 -12.41 -29.86 19.47
CA ILE A 962 -11.14 -30.45 19.95
C ILE A 962 -11.32 -31.66 20.86
N ARG A 963 -12.54 -32.17 21.00
CA ARG A 963 -12.80 -33.37 21.83
C ARG A 963 -11.95 -34.58 21.42
N GLY A 964 -11.61 -34.71 20.14
CA GLY A 964 -10.72 -35.75 19.64
C GLY A 964 -9.25 -35.32 19.52
N ALA A 965 -8.81 -34.29 20.22
CA ALA A 965 -7.40 -33.87 20.25
C ALA A 965 -6.56 -34.86 21.08
N ASP A 966 -5.32 -35.12 20.64
CA ASP A 966 -4.37 -35.96 21.33
C ASP A 966 -3.90 -35.32 22.65
N GLN A 967 -3.86 -33.97 22.67
CA GLN A 967 -3.53 -33.16 23.83
C GLN A 967 -4.32 -31.86 23.82
N ILE A 968 -4.82 -31.42 24.96
CA ILE A 968 -5.47 -30.16 25.19
C ILE A 968 -4.65 -29.34 26.18
N LEU A 969 -4.35 -28.09 25.82
CA LEU A 969 -3.65 -27.12 26.64
C LEU A 969 -4.63 -26.06 27.13
N MET A 970 -4.88 -25.99 28.44
CA MET A 970 -5.77 -24.99 29.06
C MET A 970 -4.96 -23.79 29.54
N MET A 971 -5.20 -22.64 28.95
CA MET A 971 -4.52 -21.37 29.28
C MET A 971 -5.39 -20.48 30.17
N GLU A 972 -4.80 -19.93 31.21
CA GLU A 972 -5.41 -18.90 32.07
C GLU A 972 -4.39 -17.84 32.48
N GLN A 973 -4.71 -16.55 32.30
CA GLN A 973 -3.87 -15.41 32.70
C GLN A 973 -2.40 -15.51 32.25
N GLY A 974 -2.17 -15.98 31.04
CA GLY A 974 -0.83 -16.12 30.46
C GLY A 974 -0.07 -17.37 30.84
N SER A 975 -0.60 -18.24 31.70
CA SER A 975 0.03 -19.48 32.12
C SER A 975 -0.72 -20.71 31.65
N LEU A 976 -0.03 -21.83 31.50
CA LEU A 976 -0.63 -23.14 31.27
C LEU A 976 -1.09 -23.70 32.62
N VAL A 977 -2.40 -23.94 32.78
CA VAL A 977 -2.97 -24.42 34.07
C VAL A 977 -3.31 -25.92 34.07
N GLU A 978 -3.72 -26.45 32.92
CA GLU A 978 -4.06 -27.88 32.77
C GLU A 978 -3.62 -28.37 31.38
N GLN A 979 -3.22 -29.65 31.32
CA GLN A 979 -2.90 -30.30 30.05
C GLN A 979 -3.26 -31.81 30.13
N GLY A 980 -3.76 -32.39 29.05
CA GLY A 980 -4.14 -33.78 28.94
C GLY A 980 -5.10 -34.06 27.82
N THR A 981 -5.65 -35.28 27.73
CA THR A 981 -6.74 -35.59 26.79
C THR A 981 -8.07 -35.05 27.31
N HIS A 982 -9.08 -35.02 26.45
CA HIS A 982 -10.44 -34.59 26.83
C HIS A 982 -10.96 -35.35 28.08
N GLU A 983 -10.81 -36.70 28.08
CA GLU A 983 -11.27 -37.57 29.14
C GLU A 983 -10.51 -37.26 30.44
N GLN A 984 -9.19 -37.17 30.41
CA GLN A 984 -8.36 -36.86 31.58
C GLN A 984 -8.74 -35.51 32.20
N LEU A 985 -8.97 -34.48 31.38
CA LEU A 985 -9.32 -33.14 31.85
C LEU A 985 -10.76 -33.08 32.41
N LEU A 986 -11.67 -33.91 31.88
CA LEU A 986 -13.01 -34.04 32.49
C LEU A 986 -12.95 -34.77 33.87
N GLU A 987 -12.12 -35.80 34.00
CA GLU A 987 -11.91 -36.52 35.27
C GLU A 987 -11.30 -35.63 36.36
N LEU A 988 -10.37 -34.71 35.97
CA LEU A 988 -9.76 -33.74 36.85
C LEU A 988 -10.78 -32.74 37.46
N GLN A 989 -11.95 -32.55 36.84
CA GLN A 989 -13.00 -31.57 37.25
C GLN A 989 -12.45 -30.16 37.52
N GLY A 990 -11.43 -29.77 36.77
CA GLY A 990 -10.74 -28.49 36.93
C GLY A 990 -11.34 -27.35 36.09
N ARG A 991 -10.49 -26.44 35.59
CA ARG A 991 -10.88 -25.27 34.80
C ARG A 991 -11.45 -25.66 33.44
N TYR A 992 -10.87 -26.70 32.80
CA TYR A 992 -11.38 -27.25 31.55
C TYR A 992 -12.80 -27.79 31.70
N TYR A 993 -13.04 -28.60 32.74
CA TYR A 993 -14.36 -29.14 33.05
C TYR A 993 -15.39 -28.03 33.26
N ALA A 994 -15.04 -26.98 34.02
CA ALA A 994 -15.93 -25.85 34.27
C ALA A 994 -16.29 -25.14 32.96
N LEU A 995 -15.32 -24.91 32.05
CA LEU A 995 -15.53 -24.29 30.77
C LEU A 995 -16.38 -25.18 29.85
N TYR A 996 -16.16 -26.49 29.85
CA TYR A 996 -16.91 -27.46 29.05
C TYR A 996 -18.37 -27.54 29.50
N SER A 997 -18.62 -27.69 30.82
CA SER A 997 -19.98 -27.74 31.38
C SER A 997 -20.78 -26.45 31.13
N GLN A 998 -20.10 -25.30 31.16
CA GLN A 998 -20.73 -24.03 30.83
C GLN A 998 -21.14 -23.96 29.32
N GLN A 999 -20.37 -24.57 28.42
CA GLN A 999 -20.74 -24.59 27.00
C GLN A 999 -21.84 -25.59 26.70
N GLU A 1000 -21.83 -26.75 27.36
CA GLU A 1000 -22.88 -27.76 27.20
C GLU A 1000 -24.22 -27.26 27.75
N SER A 1001 -24.24 -26.56 28.89
CA SER A 1001 -25.46 -26.01 29.47
C SER A 1001 -26.06 -24.83 28.66
N ASN A 1002 -25.31 -24.23 27.75
CA ASN A 1002 -25.80 -23.19 26.84
C ASN A 1002 -26.29 -23.78 25.50
N LEU A 1003 -26.16 -25.11 25.27
CA LEU A 1003 -26.62 -25.82 24.09
C LEU A 1003 -27.97 -26.51 24.28
N ASP A 1004 -28.42 -26.66 25.55
CA ASP A 1004 -29.79 -27.08 25.93
C ASP A 1004 -30.68 -25.85 26.14
#